data_ae043089d5e8f46109d7b7a7c82cbf37
#
_entry.id   ae043089d5e8f46109d7b7a7c82cbf37
#
_cell.length_a   1.000
_cell.length_b   1.000
_cell.length_c   1.000
_cell.angle_alpha   90.00
_cell.angle_beta   90.00
_cell.angle_gamma   90.00
#
_symmetry.space_group_name_H-M   'P 1'
#
loop_
_entity.id
_entity.type
_entity.pdbx_description
1 polymer ?
#
loop_
_entity_poly.entity_id
_entity_poly.type
_entity_poly.pdbx_seq_one_letter_code
_entity_poly.pdbx_strand_id
1 'polypeptide(L)'
;MSSRIGAFMLLIFLFFQILSVSALTNGFDGSALQALKAEWTKPPSNWEGADPCGTSWVGITCSNNRVVSISLGNLNVEGKLSGDIAALSELQILDLSYNTGLTGPLPPNIGELKKLKNLILVGCSFTGQIPQSIGQLEQLIYLSLNLNQFSGTIPASIGRLSKLYWFDIADNQIEGTLPVSNGTSSPGLDMLLETKHFHFGKNKLSGSIPENLFSSNMTLIHVLFDGNQFTGKIPDTLSLVQTLTVLRLDRNKLTGNIPTSLNNLTSLQELYLANNEFTGTLPNLTSLTSLYTLDVSNNTFEPSPIPSWISSLDSLATLRMEGIKLNGSIPNSFFSPAQLQTVILKRNQIDSTLDFGTRFSNQLEFVDLQYNNIDVYKQPSSNTVIQVILADNPVCQEEGNKPNYCSEIPPNTSYSTIPPTCTPCDQGREASPSCRCAHPVIGTLYFRSPSFSGLLNSTNFEILQKSIEDFFKKLSYPVDSVAIRNIRENATDHQLLIDLLVFPLGRESFNESGMSLVNFAFSNQTYKPPHIFGPYVFRANPYNQFSDAGGSSSSNMGIIIGAAVGAVVLLLLLTLAGVYALRQRKRADRATDQNNPFAKWNTSKSSIDAPQLMGAKAFTFEELKKCTENFSEANDVGGGGYGKV
;
A
#
# COMPACT_ATOMS: atom_id res chain seq x y z
N MET A 1 -18.95 -55.92 -30.09
CA MET A 1 -17.58 -55.43 -29.84
C MET A 1 -17.41 -53.96 -30.27
N SER A 2 -18.08 -53.51 -31.31
CA SER A 2 -18.06 -52.12 -31.83
C SER A 2 -18.57 -51.07 -30.84
N SER A 3 -19.64 -51.35 -30.09
CA SER A 3 -20.26 -50.41 -29.12
C SER A 3 -19.36 -50.11 -27.92
N ARG A 4 -18.52 -51.04 -27.47
CA ARG A 4 -17.59 -50.81 -26.34
C ARG A 4 -16.38 -49.99 -26.72
N ILE A 5 -15.93 -50.04 -27.96
CA ILE A 5 -14.82 -49.25 -28.48
C ILE A 5 -15.28 -47.80 -28.68
N GLY A 6 -16.51 -47.59 -29.19
CA GLY A 6 -17.09 -46.24 -29.32
C GLY A 6 -17.29 -45.55 -27.94
N ALA A 7 -17.76 -46.29 -26.92
CA ALA A 7 -17.90 -45.76 -25.57
C ALA A 7 -16.54 -45.41 -24.92
N PHE A 8 -15.49 -46.21 -25.19
CA PHE A 8 -14.15 -45.95 -24.67
C PHE A 8 -13.50 -44.75 -25.37
N MET A 9 -13.70 -44.59 -26.67
CA MET A 9 -13.24 -43.40 -27.41
C MET A 9 -13.99 -42.13 -26.99
N LEU A 10 -15.29 -42.25 -26.72
CA LEU A 10 -16.08 -41.12 -26.18
C LEU A 10 -15.64 -40.72 -24.76
N LEU A 11 -15.32 -41.69 -23.91
CA LEU A 11 -14.77 -41.47 -22.57
C LEU A 11 -13.38 -40.83 -22.62
N ILE A 12 -12.50 -41.28 -23.54
CA ILE A 12 -11.20 -40.64 -23.75
C ILE A 12 -11.37 -39.22 -24.28
N PHE A 13 -12.28 -38.97 -25.21
CA PHE A 13 -12.57 -37.65 -25.74
C PHE A 13 -13.14 -36.72 -24.69
N LEU A 14 -14.07 -37.19 -23.84
CA LEU A 14 -14.58 -36.49 -22.67
C LEU A 14 -13.50 -36.25 -21.61
N PHE A 15 -12.60 -37.23 -21.41
CA PHE A 15 -11.48 -37.07 -20.48
C PHE A 15 -10.45 -36.06 -20.99
N PHE A 16 -10.19 -36.02 -22.28
CA PHE A 16 -9.38 -34.98 -22.93
C PHE A 16 -10.07 -33.61 -22.90
N GLN A 17 -11.39 -33.54 -23.01
CA GLN A 17 -12.14 -32.30 -22.84
C GLN A 17 -12.14 -31.80 -21.37
N ILE A 18 -12.18 -32.73 -20.42
CA ILE A 18 -12.08 -32.37 -18.98
C ILE A 18 -10.65 -31.93 -18.61
N LEU A 19 -9.62 -32.52 -19.23
CA LEU A 19 -8.23 -32.12 -19.03
C LEU A 19 -7.86 -30.81 -19.75
N SER A 20 -8.63 -30.36 -20.73
CA SER A 20 -8.41 -29.09 -21.43
C SER A 20 -9.19 -27.90 -20.89
N VAL A 21 -9.91 -28.05 -19.78
CA VAL A 21 -10.44 -26.91 -19.01
C VAL A 21 -9.34 -26.42 -18.05
N SER A 22 -8.21 -26.00 -18.61
CA SER A 22 -7.39 -25.00 -17.92
C SER A 22 -8.27 -23.76 -17.76
N ALA A 23 -8.32 -23.22 -16.57
CA ALA A 23 -9.13 -22.03 -16.25
C ALA A 23 -8.63 -20.85 -17.08
N LEU A 24 -9.22 -20.64 -18.23
CA LEU A 24 -8.91 -19.50 -19.10
C LEU A 24 -9.37 -18.22 -18.42
N THR A 25 -8.53 -17.20 -18.43
CA THR A 25 -8.91 -15.85 -18.01
C THR A 25 -10.22 -15.44 -18.69
N ASN A 26 -11.11 -14.80 -17.99
CA ASN A 26 -12.31 -14.21 -18.58
C ASN A 26 -11.93 -13.33 -19.78
N GLY A 27 -12.63 -13.47 -20.90
CA GLY A 27 -12.26 -12.82 -22.16
C GLY A 27 -12.24 -11.28 -22.07
N PHE A 28 -13.12 -10.67 -21.28
CA PHE A 28 -13.11 -9.22 -21.03
C PHE A 28 -11.89 -8.82 -20.23
N ASP A 29 -11.56 -9.56 -19.16
CA ASP A 29 -10.39 -9.28 -18.31
C ASP A 29 -9.09 -9.47 -19.12
N GLY A 30 -9.00 -10.52 -19.91
CA GLY A 30 -7.87 -10.76 -20.80
C GLY A 30 -7.66 -9.64 -21.82
N SER A 31 -8.75 -9.18 -22.46
CA SER A 31 -8.70 -8.06 -23.42
C SER A 31 -8.28 -6.76 -22.76
N ALA A 32 -8.79 -6.46 -21.54
CA ALA A 32 -8.43 -5.27 -20.80
C ALA A 32 -6.94 -5.26 -20.43
N LEU A 33 -6.38 -6.39 -19.97
CA LEU A 33 -4.96 -6.49 -19.65
C LEU A 33 -4.07 -6.38 -20.90
N GLN A 34 -4.50 -6.91 -22.05
CA GLN A 34 -3.79 -6.70 -23.31
C GLN A 34 -3.83 -5.24 -23.76
N ALA A 35 -4.95 -4.55 -23.58
CA ALA A 35 -5.06 -3.12 -23.89
C ALA A 35 -4.15 -2.29 -22.96
N LEU A 36 -4.10 -2.60 -21.67
CA LEU A 36 -3.13 -1.97 -20.73
C LEU A 36 -1.70 -2.19 -21.20
N LYS A 37 -1.35 -3.44 -21.54
CA LYS A 37 -0.01 -3.79 -22.03
C LYS A 37 0.35 -3.01 -23.30
N ALA A 38 -0.60 -2.79 -24.19
CA ALA A 38 -0.39 -2.06 -25.44
C ALA A 38 -0.06 -0.57 -25.23
N GLU A 39 -0.57 0.04 -24.17
CA GLU A 39 -0.27 1.44 -23.79
C GLU A 39 1.08 1.57 -23.07
N TRP A 40 1.71 0.48 -22.69
CA TRP A 40 2.98 0.48 -21.98
C TRP A 40 4.15 0.25 -22.92
N THR A 41 5.09 1.19 -22.92
CA THR A 41 6.36 1.05 -23.67
C THR A 41 7.27 0.00 -23.04
N LYS A 42 7.10 -0.24 -21.73
CA LYS A 42 7.85 -1.23 -20.96
C LYS A 42 6.92 -1.98 -20.01
N PRO A 43 6.21 -3.00 -20.51
CA PRO A 43 5.40 -3.86 -19.64
C PRO A 43 6.28 -4.82 -18.83
N PRO A 44 5.75 -5.49 -17.78
CA PRO A 44 6.47 -6.56 -17.09
C PRO A 44 6.92 -7.67 -18.04
N SER A 45 8.09 -8.27 -17.76
CA SER A 45 8.79 -9.15 -18.70
C SER A 45 8.00 -10.42 -19.05
N ASN A 46 7.23 -10.95 -18.10
CA ASN A 46 6.49 -12.21 -18.28
C ASN A 46 5.02 -12.03 -18.72
N TRP A 47 4.62 -10.81 -19.09
CA TRP A 47 3.27 -10.56 -19.62
C TRP A 47 3.16 -11.03 -21.08
N GLU A 48 3.33 -12.33 -21.28
CA GLU A 48 3.29 -12.97 -22.60
C GLU A 48 2.10 -13.94 -22.70
N GLY A 49 1.66 -14.22 -23.94
CA GLY A 49 0.51 -15.08 -24.20
C GLY A 49 -0.83 -14.39 -23.98
N ALA A 50 -1.90 -15.19 -24.01
CA ALA A 50 -3.29 -14.71 -23.99
C ALA A 50 -4.06 -15.05 -22.70
N ASP A 51 -3.43 -15.74 -21.74
CA ASP A 51 -4.09 -16.20 -20.51
C ASP A 51 -3.37 -15.71 -19.25
N PRO A 52 -3.62 -14.46 -18.82
CA PRO A 52 -3.00 -13.87 -17.64
C PRO A 52 -3.16 -14.68 -16.36
N CYS A 53 -4.31 -15.32 -16.14
CA CYS A 53 -4.57 -16.14 -14.96
C CYS A 53 -3.90 -17.51 -15.02
N GLY A 54 -3.89 -18.14 -16.21
CA GLY A 54 -3.34 -19.48 -16.40
C GLY A 54 -1.81 -19.50 -16.54
N THR A 55 -1.23 -18.44 -17.14
CA THR A 55 0.22 -18.31 -17.31
C THR A 55 0.90 -17.54 -16.17
N SER A 56 0.14 -17.16 -15.15
CA SER A 56 0.63 -16.45 -13.95
C SER A 56 1.45 -15.19 -14.27
N TRP A 57 0.84 -14.25 -15.00
CA TRP A 57 1.45 -12.94 -15.24
C TRP A 57 1.84 -12.29 -13.91
N VAL A 58 3.06 -11.77 -13.82
CA VAL A 58 3.54 -11.14 -12.59
C VAL A 58 2.59 -10.05 -12.12
N GLY A 59 2.33 -10.02 -10.82
CA GLY A 59 1.44 -9.04 -10.19
C GLY A 59 -0.05 -9.24 -10.45
N ILE A 60 -0.47 -10.21 -11.28
CA ILE A 60 -1.88 -10.54 -11.51
C ILE A 60 -2.33 -11.62 -10.54
N THR A 61 -3.42 -11.34 -9.82
CA THR A 61 -4.10 -12.34 -8.99
C THR A 61 -5.52 -12.52 -9.50
N CYS A 62 -5.91 -13.78 -9.67
CA CYS A 62 -7.23 -14.16 -10.16
C CYS A 62 -8.03 -14.93 -9.11
N SER A 63 -9.34 -14.78 -9.17
CA SER A 63 -10.31 -15.58 -8.44
C SER A 63 -11.43 -15.96 -9.39
N ASN A 64 -11.75 -17.26 -9.52
CA ASN A 64 -12.77 -17.76 -10.45
C ASN A 64 -12.58 -17.21 -11.88
N ASN A 65 -11.36 -17.24 -12.40
CA ASN A 65 -10.98 -16.74 -13.73
C ASN A 65 -11.17 -15.24 -13.96
N ARG A 66 -11.45 -14.48 -12.93
CA ARG A 66 -11.57 -13.02 -12.96
C ARG A 66 -10.36 -12.38 -12.28
N VAL A 67 -9.85 -11.33 -12.86
CA VAL A 67 -8.75 -10.54 -12.29
C VAL A 67 -9.27 -9.75 -11.09
N VAL A 68 -8.71 -10.03 -9.91
CA VAL A 68 -9.10 -9.35 -8.65
C VAL A 68 -8.01 -8.44 -8.10
N SER A 69 -6.76 -8.60 -8.54
CA SER A 69 -5.66 -7.73 -8.12
C SER A 69 -4.64 -7.54 -9.23
N ILE A 70 -4.17 -6.31 -9.35
CA ILE A 70 -2.99 -5.90 -10.12
C ILE A 70 -2.03 -5.25 -9.14
N SER A 71 -0.84 -5.85 -8.91
CA SER A 71 0.21 -5.33 -8.03
C SER A 71 1.54 -5.36 -8.76
N LEU A 72 1.95 -4.21 -9.30
CA LEU A 72 3.13 -4.05 -10.15
C LEU A 72 4.14 -3.04 -9.56
N GLY A 73 4.20 -2.93 -8.23
CA GLY A 73 5.07 -1.95 -7.56
C GLY A 73 6.54 -2.10 -7.93
N ASN A 74 7.16 -1.00 -8.40
CA ASN A 74 8.58 -0.86 -8.72
C ASN A 74 9.11 -1.89 -9.76
N LEU A 75 8.28 -2.21 -10.76
CA LEU A 75 8.66 -3.09 -11.88
C LEU A 75 9.14 -2.32 -13.12
N ASN A 76 9.41 -1.02 -12.97
CA ASN A 76 9.82 -0.12 -14.06
C ASN A 76 8.84 -0.11 -15.24
N VAL A 77 7.55 -0.21 -14.96
CA VAL A 77 6.50 -0.08 -15.97
C VAL A 77 6.47 1.35 -16.48
N GLU A 78 6.44 1.54 -17.79
CA GLU A 78 6.44 2.84 -18.45
C GLU A 78 5.27 2.96 -19.42
N GLY A 79 4.62 4.13 -19.46
CA GLY A 79 3.49 4.41 -20.35
C GLY A 79 2.34 5.13 -19.66
N LYS A 80 1.10 4.79 -20.03
CA LYS A 80 -0.13 5.41 -19.48
C LYS A 80 -1.08 4.34 -18.96
N LEU A 81 -1.94 4.74 -18.03
CA LEU A 81 -3.03 3.89 -17.58
C LEU A 81 -4.21 4.01 -18.55
N SER A 82 -4.45 2.96 -19.35
CA SER A 82 -5.58 2.92 -20.30
C SER A 82 -6.94 2.93 -19.58
N GLY A 83 -7.93 3.55 -20.22
CA GLY A 83 -9.31 3.48 -19.78
C GLY A 83 -9.91 2.07 -19.82
N ASP A 84 -9.33 1.16 -20.57
CA ASP A 84 -9.75 -0.24 -20.62
C ASP A 84 -9.64 -0.97 -19.28
N ILE A 85 -8.88 -0.40 -18.31
CA ILE A 85 -8.85 -0.89 -16.92
C ILE A 85 -10.27 -1.03 -16.33
N ALA A 86 -11.22 -0.19 -16.74
CA ALA A 86 -12.61 -0.20 -16.29
C ALA A 86 -13.35 -1.52 -16.59
N ALA A 87 -12.91 -2.28 -17.60
CA ALA A 87 -13.49 -3.58 -17.92
C ALA A 87 -13.18 -4.67 -16.86
N LEU A 88 -12.18 -4.45 -16.00
CA LEU A 88 -11.84 -5.35 -14.90
C LEU A 88 -12.83 -5.21 -13.73
N SER A 89 -14.09 -5.54 -13.95
CA SER A 89 -15.20 -5.28 -13.02
C SER A 89 -15.09 -6.00 -11.66
N GLU A 90 -14.22 -7.02 -11.55
CA GLU A 90 -13.95 -7.75 -10.30
C GLU A 90 -12.70 -7.22 -9.56
N LEU A 91 -12.02 -6.21 -10.10
CA LEU A 91 -10.78 -5.69 -9.53
C LEU A 91 -11.02 -5.08 -8.15
N GLN A 92 -10.24 -5.53 -7.18
CA GLN A 92 -10.29 -5.06 -5.79
C GLN A 92 -9.02 -4.29 -5.40
N ILE A 93 -7.88 -4.62 -5.99
CA ILE A 93 -6.60 -3.99 -5.70
C ILE A 93 -5.96 -3.55 -7.01
N LEU A 94 -5.59 -2.28 -7.10
CA LEU A 94 -4.75 -1.71 -8.15
C LEU A 94 -3.58 -0.99 -7.50
N ASP A 95 -2.40 -1.61 -7.52
CA ASP A 95 -1.15 -1.02 -7.06
C ASP A 95 -0.13 -0.97 -8.20
N LEU A 96 0.19 0.26 -8.61
CA LEU A 96 1.19 0.57 -9.64
C LEU A 96 2.35 1.39 -9.07
N SER A 97 2.55 1.40 -7.77
CA SER A 97 3.46 2.28 -7.04
C SER A 97 4.91 2.20 -7.53
N TYR A 98 5.62 3.31 -7.42
CA TYR A 98 7.06 3.45 -7.72
C TYR A 98 7.46 3.16 -9.18
N ASN A 99 6.51 3.16 -10.11
CA ASN A 99 6.79 3.12 -11.54
C ASN A 99 6.86 4.55 -12.07
N THR A 100 8.04 5.17 -11.97
CA THR A 100 8.25 6.59 -12.34
C THR A 100 8.06 6.87 -13.83
N GLY A 101 8.04 5.83 -14.66
CA GLY A 101 7.71 5.91 -16.09
C GLY A 101 6.22 5.88 -16.41
N LEU A 102 5.34 5.61 -15.42
CA LEU A 102 3.90 5.73 -15.60
C LEU A 102 3.48 7.20 -15.49
N THR A 103 2.88 7.71 -16.55
CA THR A 103 2.58 9.13 -16.74
C THR A 103 1.14 9.35 -17.23
N GLY A 104 0.77 10.62 -17.41
CA GLY A 104 -0.54 11.02 -17.92
C GLY A 104 -1.62 11.07 -16.84
N PRO A 105 -2.86 11.39 -17.21
CA PRO A 105 -3.97 11.50 -16.27
C PRO A 105 -4.57 10.13 -15.91
N LEU A 106 -5.28 10.08 -14.79
CA LEU A 106 -6.17 8.96 -14.51
C LEU A 106 -7.32 8.94 -15.52
N PRO A 107 -7.70 7.78 -16.05
CA PRO A 107 -8.79 7.69 -16.99
C PRO A 107 -10.12 8.05 -16.30
N PRO A 108 -11.00 8.85 -16.97
CA PRO A 108 -12.27 9.28 -16.36
C PRO A 108 -13.21 8.14 -15.97
N ASN A 109 -13.10 6.98 -16.60
CA ASN A 109 -13.90 5.80 -16.31
C ASN A 109 -13.30 4.90 -15.20
N ILE A 110 -12.25 5.33 -14.49
CA ILE A 110 -11.72 4.61 -13.31
C ILE A 110 -12.83 4.33 -12.27
N GLY A 111 -13.83 5.21 -12.18
CA GLY A 111 -14.98 5.06 -11.27
C GLY A 111 -15.91 3.88 -11.59
N GLU A 112 -15.73 3.18 -12.70
CA GLU A 112 -16.47 1.96 -13.05
C GLU A 112 -15.98 0.72 -12.32
N LEU A 113 -14.82 0.77 -11.69
CA LEU A 113 -14.25 -0.30 -10.88
C LEU A 113 -14.97 -0.44 -9.53
N LYS A 114 -16.26 -0.81 -9.55
CA LYS A 114 -17.15 -0.79 -8.38
C LYS A 114 -16.74 -1.67 -7.21
N LYS A 115 -15.85 -2.64 -7.42
CA LYS A 115 -15.32 -3.55 -6.38
C LYS A 115 -13.96 -3.12 -5.85
N LEU A 116 -13.39 -2.02 -6.37
CA LEU A 116 -12.07 -1.56 -5.98
C LEU A 116 -12.07 -1.11 -4.52
N LYS A 117 -11.14 -1.68 -3.76
CA LYS A 117 -10.90 -1.40 -2.34
C LYS A 117 -9.63 -0.58 -2.14
N ASN A 118 -8.59 -0.87 -2.93
CA ASN A 118 -7.30 -0.22 -2.83
C ASN A 118 -6.90 0.34 -4.19
N LEU A 119 -6.72 1.66 -4.24
CA LEU A 119 -6.12 2.38 -5.37
C LEU A 119 -4.82 3.02 -4.88
N ILE A 120 -3.69 2.47 -5.32
CA ILE A 120 -2.37 2.82 -4.82
C ILE A 120 -1.46 3.16 -6.01
N LEU A 121 -1.12 4.43 -6.14
CA LEU A 121 -0.32 4.97 -7.24
C LEU A 121 0.87 5.80 -6.73
N VAL A 122 1.42 5.44 -5.58
CA VAL A 122 2.49 6.17 -4.89
C VAL A 122 3.74 6.27 -5.74
N GLY A 123 4.34 7.46 -5.84
CA GLY A 123 5.67 7.62 -6.42
C GLY A 123 5.76 7.31 -7.92
N CYS A 124 4.69 7.56 -8.65
CA CYS A 124 4.67 7.55 -10.10
C CYS A 124 4.86 8.97 -10.67
N SER A 125 4.52 9.17 -11.94
CA SER A 125 4.53 10.48 -12.61
C SER A 125 3.15 10.84 -13.18
N PHE A 126 2.07 10.41 -12.52
CA PHE A 126 0.71 10.76 -12.95
C PHE A 126 0.49 12.27 -12.87
N THR A 127 -0.24 12.81 -13.85
CA THR A 127 -0.53 14.23 -14.02
C THR A 127 -2.02 14.50 -14.18
N GLY A 128 -2.39 15.77 -14.29
CA GLY A 128 -3.78 16.19 -14.50
C GLY A 128 -4.61 16.11 -13.23
N GLN A 129 -5.93 16.21 -13.38
CA GLN A 129 -6.85 16.27 -12.26
C GLN A 129 -7.27 14.88 -11.78
N ILE A 130 -7.56 14.75 -10.49
CA ILE A 130 -8.26 13.58 -9.96
C ILE A 130 -9.69 13.60 -10.50
N PRO A 131 -10.15 12.59 -11.26
CA PRO A 131 -11.45 12.65 -11.92
C PRO A 131 -12.61 12.59 -10.91
N GLN A 132 -13.70 13.32 -11.19
CA GLN A 132 -14.90 13.30 -10.35
C GLN A 132 -15.51 11.89 -10.18
N SER A 133 -15.29 11.01 -11.15
CA SER A 133 -15.74 9.61 -11.09
C SER A 133 -15.11 8.81 -9.97
N ILE A 134 -13.99 9.28 -9.35
CA ILE A 134 -13.38 8.62 -8.19
C ILE A 134 -14.39 8.38 -7.07
N GLY A 135 -15.33 9.32 -6.86
CA GLY A 135 -16.40 9.20 -5.86
C GLY A 135 -17.43 8.10 -6.15
N GLN A 136 -17.32 7.37 -7.25
CA GLN A 136 -18.16 6.22 -7.59
C GLN A 136 -17.56 4.89 -7.11
N LEU A 137 -16.35 4.91 -6.54
CA LEU A 137 -15.65 3.74 -5.99
C LEU A 137 -16.13 3.43 -4.56
N GLU A 138 -17.42 3.15 -4.38
CA GLU A 138 -18.08 3.06 -3.07
C GLU A 138 -17.50 1.98 -2.13
N GLN A 139 -16.68 1.06 -2.65
CA GLN A 139 -16.00 0.04 -1.86
C GLN A 139 -14.57 0.46 -1.47
N LEU A 140 -14.12 1.66 -1.87
CA LEU A 140 -12.75 2.09 -1.66
C LEU A 140 -12.49 2.32 -0.16
N ILE A 141 -11.41 1.68 0.30
CA ILE A 141 -10.91 1.76 1.67
C ILE A 141 -9.60 2.54 1.70
N TYR A 142 -8.79 2.38 0.65
CA TYR A 142 -7.44 2.92 0.57
C TYR A 142 -7.25 3.70 -0.73
N LEU A 143 -7.04 5.00 -0.61
CA LEU A 143 -6.74 5.90 -1.73
C LEU A 143 -5.38 6.57 -1.46
N SER A 144 -4.35 6.17 -2.21
CA SER A 144 -3.01 6.70 -2.08
C SER A 144 -2.47 7.14 -3.43
N LEU A 145 -2.46 8.45 -3.63
CA LEU A 145 -2.03 9.12 -4.86
C LEU A 145 -0.80 10.02 -4.62
N ASN A 146 -0.18 9.90 -3.46
CA ASN A 146 0.93 10.75 -3.04
C ASN A 146 2.20 10.54 -3.87
N LEU A 147 3.09 11.54 -3.84
CA LEU A 147 4.35 11.55 -4.62
C LEU A 147 4.10 11.43 -6.13
N ASN A 148 3.21 12.28 -6.67
CA ASN A 148 2.87 12.38 -8.08
C ASN A 148 2.87 13.85 -8.54
N GLN A 149 2.29 14.11 -9.70
CA GLN A 149 2.13 15.45 -10.28
C GLN A 149 0.66 15.79 -10.52
N PHE A 150 -0.25 15.23 -9.71
CA PHE A 150 -1.67 15.58 -9.79
C PHE A 150 -1.89 17.06 -9.50
N SER A 151 -2.81 17.68 -10.25
CA SER A 151 -3.14 19.10 -10.16
C SER A 151 -4.66 19.33 -10.12
N GLY A 152 -5.08 20.58 -10.11
CA GLY A 152 -6.49 20.93 -9.96
C GLY A 152 -6.99 20.72 -8.54
N THR A 153 -8.29 20.60 -8.34
CA THR A 153 -8.92 20.60 -7.01
C THR A 153 -9.22 19.18 -6.50
N ILE A 154 -9.38 19.04 -5.19
CA ILE A 154 -9.92 17.81 -4.60
C ILE A 154 -11.36 17.65 -5.07
N PRO A 155 -11.74 16.55 -5.76
CA PRO A 155 -13.12 16.34 -6.21
C PRO A 155 -14.07 16.20 -5.01
N ALA A 156 -15.11 17.03 -4.95
CA ALA A 156 -16.10 16.95 -3.88
C ALA A 156 -16.77 15.57 -3.79
N SER A 157 -16.86 14.87 -4.92
CA SER A 157 -17.41 13.51 -5.02
C SER A 157 -16.71 12.48 -4.10
N ILE A 158 -15.46 12.73 -3.66
CA ILE A 158 -14.75 11.87 -2.71
C ILE A 158 -15.54 11.70 -1.41
N GLY A 159 -16.32 12.71 -1.00
CA GLY A 159 -17.19 12.60 0.18
C GLY A 159 -18.25 11.48 0.11
N ARG A 160 -18.46 10.84 -1.04
CA ARG A 160 -19.32 9.64 -1.17
C ARG A 160 -18.63 8.33 -0.74
N LEU A 161 -17.33 8.35 -0.54
CA LEU A 161 -16.53 7.18 -0.21
C LEU A 161 -16.62 6.85 1.30
N SER A 162 -17.81 6.46 1.75
CA SER A 162 -18.12 6.26 3.18
C SER A 162 -17.24 5.21 3.88
N LYS A 163 -16.59 4.31 3.12
CA LYS A 163 -15.68 3.27 3.64
C LYS A 163 -14.21 3.68 3.62
N LEU A 164 -13.92 4.91 3.16
CA LEU A 164 -12.54 5.36 3.01
C LEU A 164 -11.87 5.47 4.38
N TYR A 165 -10.83 4.71 4.57
CA TYR A 165 -10.03 4.66 5.80
C TYR A 165 -8.75 5.50 5.65
N TRP A 166 -8.07 5.40 4.49
CA TRP A 166 -6.82 6.07 4.17
C TRP A 166 -6.97 6.97 2.97
N PHE A 167 -6.68 8.27 3.14
CA PHE A 167 -6.70 9.24 2.07
C PHE A 167 -5.40 10.05 2.05
N ASP A 168 -4.52 9.70 1.12
CA ASP A 168 -3.20 10.33 0.96
C ASP A 168 -3.03 10.88 -0.46
N ILE A 169 -2.94 12.21 -0.55
CA ILE A 169 -2.66 12.99 -1.77
C ILE A 169 -1.45 13.91 -1.56
N ALA A 170 -0.65 13.66 -0.52
CA ALA A 170 0.51 14.50 -0.20
C ALA A 170 1.55 14.50 -1.33
N ASP A 171 2.41 15.51 -1.34
CA ASP A 171 3.49 15.64 -2.33
C ASP A 171 2.96 15.61 -3.77
N ASN A 172 2.04 16.56 -4.09
CA ASN A 172 1.44 16.77 -5.41
C ASN A 172 1.36 18.28 -5.74
N GLN A 173 0.58 18.64 -6.75
CA GLN A 173 0.34 20.03 -7.16
C GLN A 173 -1.14 20.41 -7.03
N ILE A 174 -1.88 19.75 -6.12
CA ILE A 174 -3.32 19.95 -5.92
C ILE A 174 -3.56 21.32 -5.31
N GLU A 175 -4.53 22.05 -5.83
CA GLU A 175 -4.83 23.44 -5.50
C GLU A 175 -6.30 23.64 -5.11
N GLY A 176 -6.68 24.88 -4.81
CA GLY A 176 -8.04 25.24 -4.42
C GLY A 176 -8.33 24.96 -2.95
N THR A 177 -9.60 24.94 -2.59
CA THR A 177 -10.08 24.83 -1.21
C THR A 177 -10.47 23.40 -0.84
N LEU A 178 -10.58 23.12 0.46
CA LEU A 178 -11.12 21.86 0.95
C LEU A 178 -12.64 21.81 0.69
N PRO A 179 -13.13 20.86 -0.12
CA PRO A 179 -14.56 20.76 -0.40
C PRO A 179 -15.31 20.22 0.81
N VAL A 180 -16.35 20.92 1.22
CA VAL A 180 -17.29 20.48 2.26
C VAL A 180 -18.69 20.39 1.68
N SER A 181 -19.54 19.56 2.27
CA SER A 181 -20.90 19.36 1.82
C SER A 181 -21.74 20.64 1.97
N ASN A 182 -22.71 20.82 1.08
CA ASN A 182 -23.70 21.90 1.20
C ASN A 182 -25.05 21.42 1.78
N GLY A 183 -25.02 20.31 2.47
CA GLY A 183 -26.16 19.71 3.17
C GLY A 183 -26.98 18.71 2.36
N THR A 184 -27.29 18.96 1.09
CA THR A 184 -28.24 18.10 0.37
C THR A 184 -27.84 17.68 -1.04
N SER A 185 -27.02 18.43 -1.73
CA SER A 185 -26.75 18.18 -3.17
C SER A 185 -25.30 17.90 -3.51
N SER A 186 -24.36 18.43 -2.76
CA SER A 186 -22.94 18.24 -3.02
C SER A 186 -22.28 17.56 -1.83
N PRO A 187 -21.61 16.42 -2.04
CA PRO A 187 -20.81 15.78 -1.01
C PRO A 187 -19.55 16.60 -0.69
N GLY A 188 -18.89 16.30 0.43
CA GLY A 188 -17.65 16.93 0.84
C GLY A 188 -16.86 16.07 1.81
N LEU A 189 -15.65 16.51 2.17
CA LEU A 189 -14.74 15.79 3.06
C LEU A 189 -15.31 15.58 4.47
N ASP A 190 -16.22 16.45 4.90
CA ASP A 190 -16.97 16.36 6.15
C ASP A 190 -17.87 15.11 6.26
N MET A 191 -18.13 14.43 5.14
CA MET A 191 -18.91 13.18 5.08
C MET A 191 -18.06 11.92 5.30
N LEU A 192 -16.73 12.05 5.35
CA LEU A 192 -15.79 10.92 5.48
C LEU A 192 -15.59 10.54 6.96
N LEU A 193 -16.62 10.02 7.59
CA LEU A 193 -16.65 9.77 9.04
C LEU A 193 -15.73 8.62 9.49
N GLU A 194 -15.53 7.63 8.63
CA GLU A 194 -14.70 6.44 8.93
C GLU A 194 -13.21 6.65 8.62
N THR A 195 -12.88 7.76 7.95
CA THR A 195 -11.50 8.05 7.54
C THR A 195 -10.63 8.33 8.77
N LYS A 196 -9.47 7.69 8.82
CA LYS A 196 -8.48 7.86 9.90
C LYS A 196 -7.37 8.81 9.51
N HIS A 197 -7.09 8.97 8.23
CA HIS A 197 -5.89 9.66 7.75
C HIS A 197 -6.24 10.64 6.64
N PHE A 198 -6.10 11.94 6.92
CA PHE A 198 -6.05 13.01 5.94
C PHE A 198 -4.60 13.45 5.76
N HIS A 199 -3.94 12.94 4.73
CA HIS A 199 -2.58 13.30 4.36
C HIS A 199 -2.59 14.16 3.10
N PHE A 200 -2.66 15.48 3.26
CA PHE A 200 -2.77 16.46 2.17
C PHE A 200 -1.55 17.39 2.10
N GLY A 201 -0.53 17.11 2.90
CA GLY A 201 0.67 17.93 3.00
C GLY A 201 1.39 18.12 1.66
N LYS A 202 2.18 19.20 1.55
CA LYS A 202 3.02 19.51 0.39
C LYS A 202 2.24 19.56 -0.93
N ASN A 203 1.25 20.47 -0.96
CA ASN A 203 0.41 20.78 -2.11
C ASN A 203 0.30 22.31 -2.29
N LYS A 204 -0.66 22.76 -3.09
CA LYS A 204 -0.99 24.18 -3.30
C LYS A 204 -2.40 24.51 -2.78
N LEU A 205 -2.92 23.70 -1.83
CA LEU A 205 -4.23 23.92 -1.24
C LEU A 205 -4.28 25.29 -0.55
N SER A 206 -5.40 25.98 -0.65
CA SER A 206 -5.54 27.38 -0.23
C SER A 206 -6.91 27.67 0.40
N GLY A 207 -7.15 28.92 0.79
CA GLY A 207 -8.35 29.33 1.49
C GLY A 207 -8.32 28.94 2.97
N SER A 208 -9.41 29.17 3.68
CA SER A 208 -9.52 28.79 5.10
C SER A 208 -9.86 27.30 5.23
N ILE A 209 -9.42 26.70 6.35
CA ILE A 209 -9.90 25.39 6.77
C ILE A 209 -11.37 25.57 7.22
N PRO A 210 -12.35 24.91 6.54
CA PRO A 210 -13.76 25.19 6.80
C PRO A 210 -14.21 24.77 8.21
N GLU A 211 -15.03 25.60 8.87
CA GLU A 211 -15.59 25.30 10.19
C GLU A 211 -16.43 24.02 10.23
N ASN A 212 -17.12 23.69 9.14
CA ASN A 212 -17.96 22.49 9.04
C ASN A 212 -17.21 21.25 8.52
N LEU A 213 -15.89 21.34 8.36
CA LEU A 213 -15.09 20.17 7.95
C LEU A 213 -15.05 19.09 9.04
N PHE A 214 -14.93 19.49 10.30
CA PHE A 214 -14.74 18.58 11.42
C PHE A 214 -15.99 18.43 12.27
N SER A 215 -16.23 17.23 12.76
CA SER A 215 -17.34 16.92 13.66
C SER A 215 -16.95 15.85 14.69
N SER A 216 -17.73 15.75 15.77
CA SER A 216 -17.55 14.71 16.80
C SER A 216 -17.78 13.27 16.31
N ASN A 217 -18.37 13.12 15.12
CA ASN A 217 -18.59 11.81 14.50
C ASN A 217 -17.38 11.33 13.70
N MET A 218 -16.43 12.21 13.42
CA MET A 218 -15.19 11.83 12.73
C MET A 218 -14.26 11.07 13.66
N THR A 219 -13.51 10.14 13.07
CA THR A 219 -12.58 9.28 13.79
C THR A 219 -11.15 9.42 13.29
N LEU A 220 -10.79 10.63 12.80
CA LEU A 220 -9.46 10.96 12.31
C LEU A 220 -8.40 10.76 13.41
N ILE A 221 -7.31 10.14 13.02
CA ILE A 221 -6.10 9.96 13.83
C ILE A 221 -5.04 10.98 13.38
N HIS A 222 -4.92 11.19 12.06
CA HIS A 222 -3.97 12.12 11.49
C HIS A 222 -4.66 13.18 10.63
N VAL A 223 -4.31 14.45 10.85
CA VAL A 223 -4.60 15.59 9.98
C VAL A 223 -3.27 16.25 9.61
N LEU A 224 -2.75 15.92 8.41
CA LEU A 224 -1.47 16.40 7.89
C LEU A 224 -1.73 17.34 6.72
N PHE A 225 -1.82 18.65 6.99
CA PHE A 225 -2.08 19.71 6.01
C PHE A 225 -0.87 20.63 5.82
N ASP A 226 0.28 20.20 6.29
CA ASP A 226 1.54 20.93 6.26
C ASP A 226 1.98 21.30 4.83
N GLY A 227 2.76 22.40 4.69
CA GLY A 227 3.34 22.78 3.40
C GLY A 227 2.30 23.08 2.32
N ASN A 228 1.29 23.88 2.67
CA ASN A 228 0.23 24.36 1.78
C ASN A 228 0.12 25.89 1.82
N GLN A 229 -0.98 26.45 1.36
CA GLN A 229 -1.25 27.87 1.34
C GLN A 229 -2.54 28.21 2.11
N PHE A 230 -2.87 27.42 3.13
CA PHE A 230 -4.05 27.67 3.96
C PHE A 230 -3.94 29.01 4.70
N THR A 231 -5.06 29.73 4.77
CA THR A 231 -5.18 31.06 5.39
C THR A 231 -6.28 31.06 6.48
N GLY A 232 -6.44 32.17 7.18
CA GLY A 232 -7.45 32.29 8.22
C GLY A 232 -7.09 31.54 9.49
N LYS A 233 -8.06 31.28 10.35
CA LYS A 233 -7.87 30.68 11.68
C LYS A 233 -7.98 29.16 11.65
N ILE A 234 -7.41 28.50 12.66
CA ILE A 234 -7.74 27.11 12.95
C ILE A 234 -9.20 27.05 13.42
N PRO A 235 -10.08 26.23 12.81
CA PRO A 235 -11.47 26.14 13.21
C PRO A 235 -11.62 25.49 14.59
N ASP A 236 -12.48 26.05 15.44
CA ASP A 236 -12.76 25.48 16.77
C ASP A 236 -13.32 24.06 16.71
N THR A 237 -14.04 23.72 15.63
CA THR A 237 -14.60 22.40 15.40
C THR A 237 -13.55 21.29 15.25
N LEU A 238 -12.30 21.62 14.94
CA LEU A 238 -11.20 20.66 14.92
C LEU A 238 -11.05 19.95 16.28
N SER A 239 -11.31 20.67 17.38
CA SER A 239 -11.26 20.13 18.75
C SER A 239 -12.33 19.07 19.06
N LEU A 240 -13.33 18.88 18.18
CA LEU A 240 -14.35 17.85 18.32
C LEU A 240 -13.82 16.45 17.95
N VAL A 241 -12.70 16.36 17.22
CA VAL A 241 -12.12 15.10 16.76
C VAL A 241 -11.23 14.49 17.85
N GLN A 242 -11.84 13.86 18.85
CA GLN A 242 -11.18 13.38 20.06
C GLN A 242 -10.18 12.24 19.84
N THR A 243 -10.20 11.60 18.67
CA THR A 243 -9.28 10.50 18.28
C THR A 243 -7.97 11.01 17.68
N LEU A 244 -7.84 12.34 17.49
CA LEU A 244 -6.69 12.93 16.81
C LEU A 244 -5.42 12.76 17.63
N THR A 245 -4.40 12.15 17.03
CA THR A 245 -3.08 11.94 17.64
C THR A 245 -2.01 12.82 17.00
N VAL A 246 -2.12 13.12 15.71
CA VAL A 246 -1.15 13.96 15.00
C VAL A 246 -1.86 15.07 14.24
N LEU A 247 -1.49 16.31 14.55
CA LEU A 247 -1.95 17.51 13.86
C LEU A 247 -0.74 18.27 13.29
N ARG A 248 -0.65 18.35 11.95
CA ARG A 248 0.35 19.13 11.24
C ARG A 248 -0.30 20.20 10.38
N LEU A 249 -0.14 21.46 10.77
CA LEU A 249 -0.59 22.64 10.04
C LEU A 249 0.60 23.56 9.70
N ASP A 250 1.80 23.10 9.96
CA ASP A 250 3.02 23.87 9.76
C ASP A 250 3.25 24.25 8.29
N ARG A 251 4.00 25.33 8.04
CA ARG A 251 4.30 25.86 6.69
C ARG A 251 3.03 26.15 5.88
N ASN A 252 2.20 27.02 6.44
CA ASN A 252 1.01 27.59 5.84
C ASN A 252 1.00 29.13 6.02
N LYS A 253 -0.14 29.76 5.78
CA LYS A 253 -0.38 31.18 6.01
C LYS A 253 -1.55 31.38 7.00
N LEU A 254 -1.63 30.49 8.01
CA LEU A 254 -2.67 30.54 9.03
C LEU A 254 -2.44 31.72 9.97
N THR A 255 -3.50 32.38 10.36
CA THR A 255 -3.50 33.64 11.12
C THR A 255 -4.35 33.56 12.38
N GLY A 256 -4.32 34.63 13.18
CA GLY A 256 -5.10 34.74 14.40
C GLY A 256 -4.53 33.92 15.54
N ASN A 257 -5.29 33.83 16.64
CA ASN A 257 -4.85 33.11 17.82
C ASN A 257 -5.02 31.61 17.66
N ILE A 258 -4.13 30.85 18.29
CA ILE A 258 -4.33 29.39 18.44
C ILE A 258 -5.56 29.18 19.33
N PRO A 259 -6.57 28.43 18.92
CA PRO A 259 -7.79 28.22 19.68
C PRO A 259 -7.53 27.53 21.02
N THR A 260 -8.09 28.08 22.13
CA THR A 260 -8.03 27.42 23.43
C THR A 260 -8.72 26.07 23.47
N SER A 261 -9.67 25.85 22.57
CA SER A 261 -10.38 24.56 22.39
C SER A 261 -9.45 23.40 22.00
N LEU A 262 -8.26 23.66 21.43
CA LEU A 262 -7.27 22.60 21.14
C LEU A 262 -6.86 21.84 22.42
N ASN A 263 -6.95 22.46 23.58
CA ASN A 263 -6.70 21.80 24.86
C ASN A 263 -7.68 20.64 25.18
N ASN A 264 -8.75 20.49 24.40
CA ASN A 264 -9.68 19.35 24.51
C ASN A 264 -9.19 18.09 23.79
N LEU A 265 -8.17 18.17 22.94
CA LEU A 265 -7.63 17.03 22.17
C LEU A 265 -6.70 16.17 23.04
N THR A 266 -7.22 15.56 24.08
CA THR A 266 -6.42 14.82 25.09
C THR A 266 -5.65 13.62 24.55
N SER A 267 -6.03 13.11 23.37
CA SER A 267 -5.30 12.05 22.66
C SER A 267 -4.13 12.56 21.83
N LEU A 268 -3.98 13.89 21.70
CA LEU A 268 -2.98 14.49 20.81
C LEU A 268 -1.57 14.23 21.34
N GLN A 269 -0.75 13.66 20.49
CA GLN A 269 0.66 13.31 20.75
C GLN A 269 1.61 14.29 20.08
N GLU A 270 1.22 14.84 18.95
CA GLU A 270 2.08 15.68 18.14
C GLU A 270 1.32 16.87 17.56
N LEU A 271 1.86 18.06 17.81
CA LEU A 271 1.30 19.34 17.37
C LEU A 271 2.37 20.17 16.66
N TYR A 272 2.24 20.33 15.35
CA TYR A 272 3.11 21.15 14.52
C TYR A 272 2.33 22.33 13.95
N LEU A 273 2.69 23.53 14.39
CA LEU A 273 2.09 24.80 13.96
C LEU A 273 3.13 25.80 13.44
N ALA A 274 4.38 25.36 13.28
CA ALA A 274 5.50 26.21 12.91
C ALA A 274 5.34 26.84 11.52
N ASN A 275 6.05 27.95 11.30
CA ASN A 275 6.08 28.65 10.01
C ASN A 275 4.67 29.02 9.51
N ASN A 276 3.96 29.80 10.32
CA ASN A 276 2.65 30.39 10.06
C ASN A 276 2.64 31.87 10.48
N GLU A 277 1.47 32.48 10.47
CA GLU A 277 1.26 33.88 10.87
C GLU A 277 0.37 33.98 12.13
N PHE A 278 0.48 33.00 13.06
CA PHE A 278 -0.29 33.02 14.31
C PHE A 278 0.10 34.21 15.19
N THR A 279 -0.90 34.82 15.84
CA THR A 279 -0.79 36.01 16.68
C THR A 279 -1.27 35.75 18.10
N GLY A 280 -1.25 36.78 18.95
CA GLY A 280 -1.63 36.68 20.37
C GLY A 280 -0.62 35.90 21.20
N THR A 281 -1.07 35.24 22.25
CA THR A 281 -0.24 34.42 23.14
C THR A 281 -0.53 32.93 22.99
N LEU A 282 0.44 32.10 23.36
CA LEU A 282 0.23 30.64 23.40
C LEU A 282 -0.86 30.28 24.42
N PRO A 283 -1.91 29.56 24.02
CA PRO A 283 -2.95 29.13 24.94
C PRO A 283 -2.42 28.10 25.93
N ASN A 284 -3.12 27.95 27.05
CA ASN A 284 -2.83 26.89 28.01
C ASN A 284 -3.21 25.52 27.39
N LEU A 285 -2.24 24.59 27.30
CA LEU A 285 -2.38 23.27 26.73
C LEU A 285 -2.15 22.16 27.78
N THR A 286 -2.34 22.42 29.07
CA THR A 286 -2.09 21.48 30.18
C THR A 286 -2.86 20.15 30.07
N SER A 287 -4.05 20.15 29.42
CA SER A 287 -4.83 18.92 29.27
C SER A 287 -4.27 17.96 28.19
N LEU A 288 -3.31 18.40 27.39
CA LEU A 288 -2.65 17.55 26.38
C LEU A 288 -1.57 16.66 27.02
N THR A 289 -1.96 15.86 28.00
CA THR A 289 -1.03 15.03 28.78
C THR A 289 -0.31 13.96 27.98
N SER A 290 -0.83 13.62 26.79
CA SER A 290 -0.22 12.68 25.84
C SER A 290 0.76 13.38 24.88
N LEU A 291 0.87 14.72 24.93
CA LEU A 291 1.64 15.50 23.97
C LEU A 291 3.14 15.19 24.11
N TYR A 292 3.71 14.69 23.01
CA TYR A 292 5.08 14.23 22.91
C TYR A 292 5.97 15.25 22.18
N THR A 293 5.41 15.87 21.13
CA THR A 293 6.09 16.92 20.35
C THR A 293 5.22 18.15 20.23
N LEU A 294 5.81 19.29 20.53
CA LEU A 294 5.23 20.61 20.28
C LEU A 294 6.19 21.47 19.47
N ASP A 295 5.76 21.91 18.29
CA ASP A 295 6.47 22.88 17.47
C ASP A 295 5.56 24.04 17.08
N VAL A 296 5.86 25.23 17.61
CA VAL A 296 5.16 26.49 17.33
C VAL A 296 6.12 27.56 16.77
N SER A 297 7.30 27.14 16.32
CA SER A 297 8.38 28.00 15.84
C SER A 297 7.96 28.93 14.70
N ASN A 298 8.67 30.05 14.55
CA ASN A 298 8.54 30.97 13.43
C ASN A 298 7.09 31.42 13.17
N ASN A 299 6.51 32.05 14.20
CA ASN A 299 5.19 32.67 14.16
C ASN A 299 5.27 34.13 14.60
N THR A 300 4.15 34.85 14.50
CA THR A 300 4.07 36.30 14.82
C THR A 300 3.43 36.58 16.18
N PHE A 301 3.62 35.66 17.14
CA PHE A 301 3.08 35.82 18.50
C PHE A 301 3.49 37.15 19.16
N GLU A 302 2.71 37.59 20.13
CA GLU A 302 3.07 38.71 21.00
C GLU A 302 4.24 38.32 21.90
N PRO A 303 5.14 39.28 22.22
CA PRO A 303 6.21 39.03 23.17
C PRO A 303 5.63 38.54 24.52
N SER A 304 6.15 37.43 25.02
CA SER A 304 5.66 36.82 26.25
C SER A 304 6.75 36.02 26.96
N PRO A 305 6.66 35.87 28.29
CA PRO A 305 7.53 34.95 29.00
C PRO A 305 7.24 33.48 28.59
N ILE A 306 8.17 32.61 28.91
CA ILE A 306 8.01 31.18 28.72
C ILE A 306 6.79 30.69 29.51
N PRO A 307 5.81 30.02 28.88
CA PRO A 307 4.60 29.56 29.55
C PRO A 307 4.88 28.53 30.65
N SER A 308 4.43 28.78 31.86
CA SER A 308 4.65 27.91 33.03
C SER A 308 3.98 26.54 32.92
N TRP A 309 2.89 26.42 32.13
CA TRP A 309 2.17 25.15 31.93
C TRP A 309 2.99 24.10 31.20
N ILE A 310 4.07 24.47 30.49
CA ILE A 310 4.96 23.52 29.81
C ILE A 310 5.53 22.50 30.80
N SER A 311 5.86 22.94 32.01
CA SER A 311 6.40 22.07 33.08
C SER A 311 5.43 20.96 33.55
N SER A 312 4.16 21.01 33.18
CA SER A 312 3.14 19.99 33.52
C SER A 312 2.87 19.00 32.42
N LEU A 313 3.56 19.09 31.28
CA LEU A 313 3.44 18.13 30.15
C LEU A 313 4.45 17.00 30.32
N ASP A 314 4.19 16.05 31.20
CA ASP A 314 5.14 14.99 31.56
C ASP A 314 5.55 14.08 30.40
N SER A 315 4.71 13.95 29.37
CA SER A 315 5.02 13.15 28.16
C SER A 315 5.86 13.91 27.13
N LEU A 316 6.05 15.23 27.31
CA LEU A 316 6.73 16.07 26.32
C LEU A 316 8.22 15.68 26.20
N ALA A 317 8.63 15.28 24.99
CA ALA A 317 10.01 14.93 24.68
C ALA A 317 10.69 15.98 23.80
N THR A 318 9.96 16.57 22.86
CA THR A 318 10.51 17.56 21.92
C THR A 318 9.72 18.85 22.00
N LEU A 319 10.40 19.94 22.33
CA LEU A 319 9.85 21.28 22.34
C LEU A 319 10.62 22.19 21.40
N ARG A 320 9.92 22.77 20.41
CA ARG A 320 10.45 23.75 19.46
C ARG A 320 9.63 25.04 19.53
N MET A 321 10.26 26.12 19.93
CA MET A 321 9.67 27.45 20.07
C MET A 321 10.65 28.52 19.55
N GLU A 322 11.26 28.26 18.40
CA GLU A 322 12.21 29.16 17.74
C GLU A 322 11.51 30.41 17.21
N GLY A 323 12.10 31.59 17.40
CA GLY A 323 11.68 32.82 16.73
C GLY A 323 10.25 33.26 17.00
N ILE A 324 9.77 33.11 18.24
CA ILE A 324 8.42 33.48 18.66
C ILE A 324 8.36 34.61 19.71
N LYS A 325 9.45 35.34 19.86
CA LYS A 325 9.60 36.52 20.75
C LYS A 325 9.43 36.18 22.23
N LEU A 326 9.84 34.99 22.66
CA LEU A 326 9.93 34.68 24.08
C LEU A 326 10.93 35.62 24.79
N ASN A 327 10.59 36.09 25.97
CA ASN A 327 11.43 37.01 26.75
C ASN A 327 11.55 36.58 28.20
N GLY A 328 12.42 37.27 28.94
CA GLY A 328 12.68 37.00 30.34
C GLY A 328 13.47 35.72 30.58
N SER A 329 13.56 35.31 31.85
CA SER A 329 14.37 34.17 32.26
C SER A 329 13.66 32.83 32.08
N ILE A 330 14.43 31.77 31.89
CA ILE A 330 13.92 30.38 31.85
C ILE A 330 13.65 29.93 33.29
N PRO A 331 12.40 29.56 33.65
CA PRO A 331 12.11 29.03 34.98
C PRO A 331 12.81 27.69 35.22
N ASN A 332 13.35 27.47 36.43
CA ASN A 332 14.05 26.22 36.78
C ASN A 332 13.17 24.96 36.59
N SER A 333 11.83 25.08 36.73
CA SER A 333 10.88 23.99 36.50
C SER A 333 10.65 23.68 35.02
N PHE A 334 11.14 24.53 34.12
CA PHE A 334 10.90 24.35 32.68
C PHE A 334 11.49 23.04 32.12
N PHE A 335 12.61 22.59 32.66
CA PHE A 335 13.26 21.36 32.23
C PHE A 335 12.79 20.11 32.99
N SER A 336 11.75 20.21 33.82
CA SER A 336 11.29 19.11 34.69
C SER A 336 10.41 18.04 34.06
N PRO A 337 9.75 18.22 32.87
CA PRO A 337 8.96 17.14 32.27
C PRO A 337 9.80 15.87 32.10
N ALA A 338 9.29 14.72 32.58
CA ALA A 338 10.09 13.51 32.78
C ALA A 338 10.67 12.93 31.48
N GLN A 339 10.00 13.14 30.35
CA GLN A 339 10.39 12.63 29.03
C GLN A 339 11.13 13.65 28.16
N LEU A 340 11.39 14.87 28.68
CA LEU A 340 11.98 15.96 27.89
C LEU A 340 13.41 15.62 27.46
N GLN A 341 13.64 15.57 26.14
CA GLN A 341 14.90 15.22 25.49
C GLN A 341 15.51 16.39 24.74
N THR A 342 14.68 17.13 23.98
CA THR A 342 15.15 18.22 23.12
C THR A 342 14.37 19.49 23.34
N VAL A 343 15.09 20.58 23.51
CA VAL A 343 14.56 21.94 23.67
C VAL A 343 15.23 22.86 22.67
N ILE A 344 14.45 23.48 21.79
CA ILE A 344 14.94 24.46 20.81
C ILE A 344 14.20 25.77 21.00
N LEU A 345 14.90 26.76 21.54
CA LEU A 345 14.39 28.11 21.84
C LEU A 345 15.22 29.20 21.16
N LYS A 346 15.98 28.87 20.13
CA LYS A 346 16.86 29.84 19.45
C LYS A 346 16.07 30.99 18.83
N ARG A 347 16.77 32.11 18.57
CA ARG A 347 16.18 33.32 17.95
C ARG A 347 14.99 33.90 18.73
N ASN A 348 15.15 34.01 20.05
CA ASN A 348 14.20 34.68 20.94
C ASN A 348 14.86 35.85 21.67
N GLN A 349 14.23 36.34 22.74
CA GLN A 349 14.73 37.43 23.56
C GLN A 349 14.92 36.95 25.01
N ILE A 350 15.24 35.68 25.21
CA ILE A 350 15.45 35.06 26.51
C ILE A 350 16.73 35.64 27.13
N ASP A 351 16.66 36.08 28.35
CA ASP A 351 17.75 36.78 29.05
C ASP A 351 18.18 36.08 30.34
N SER A 352 19.08 36.74 31.07
CA SER A 352 19.51 36.32 32.40
C SER A 352 20.37 35.04 32.40
N THR A 353 20.30 34.29 33.50
CA THR A 353 21.09 33.08 33.71
C THR A 353 20.37 31.82 33.21
N LEU A 354 21.03 31.03 32.38
CA LEU A 354 20.61 29.66 32.13
C LEU A 354 21.03 28.78 33.31
N ASP A 355 20.05 28.28 34.05
CA ASP A 355 20.22 27.36 35.18
C ASP A 355 19.19 26.22 35.06
N PHE A 356 19.65 24.98 34.95
CA PHE A 356 18.77 23.81 34.86
C PHE A 356 18.11 23.46 36.22
N GLY A 357 18.54 24.12 37.30
CA GLY A 357 18.08 23.79 38.67
C GLY A 357 18.56 22.44 39.15
N THR A 358 17.89 21.91 40.17
CA THR A 358 18.23 20.61 40.78
C THR A 358 17.32 19.46 40.29
N ARG A 359 16.27 19.75 39.53
CA ARG A 359 15.29 18.79 39.01
C ARG A 359 15.03 19.09 37.55
N PHE A 360 15.72 18.36 36.69
CA PHE A 360 15.50 18.35 35.24
C PHE A 360 15.39 16.92 34.73
N SER A 361 14.86 16.72 33.50
CA SER A 361 14.71 15.40 32.90
C SER A 361 16.03 14.65 32.81
N ASN A 362 16.04 13.41 33.25
CA ASN A 362 17.17 12.49 33.03
C ASN A 362 17.35 12.09 31.56
N GLN A 363 16.37 12.39 30.72
CA GLN A 363 16.36 12.13 29.28
C GLN A 363 16.86 13.34 28.47
N LEU A 364 17.15 14.48 29.12
CA LEU A 364 17.51 15.71 28.42
C LEU A 364 18.88 15.57 27.75
N GLU A 365 18.91 15.61 26.43
CA GLU A 365 20.09 15.39 25.60
C GLU A 365 20.56 16.65 24.89
N PHE A 366 19.61 17.51 24.43
CA PHE A 366 19.90 18.63 23.56
C PHE A 366 19.14 19.90 23.91
N VAL A 367 19.84 21.03 24.03
CA VAL A 367 19.26 22.36 24.28
C VAL A 367 19.92 23.40 23.35
N ASP A 368 19.13 23.96 22.45
CA ASP A 368 19.55 25.03 21.53
C ASP A 368 18.93 26.35 21.90
N LEU A 369 19.77 27.27 22.38
CA LEU A 369 19.42 28.62 22.81
C LEU A 369 20.20 29.71 22.04
N GLN A 370 20.71 29.37 20.84
CA GLN A 370 21.43 30.35 20.01
C GLN A 370 20.60 31.61 19.74
N TYR A 371 21.28 32.73 19.53
CA TYR A 371 20.62 34.02 19.21
C TYR A 371 19.58 34.45 20.25
N ASN A 372 19.99 34.47 21.54
CA ASN A 372 19.24 34.99 22.66
C ASN A 372 20.10 36.02 23.43
N ASN A 373 19.67 36.41 24.63
CA ASN A 373 20.33 37.41 25.47
C ASN A 373 20.85 36.82 26.80
N ILE A 374 21.31 35.54 26.79
CA ILE A 374 21.77 34.85 28.00
C ILE A 374 23.17 35.35 28.40
N ASP A 375 23.28 35.87 29.62
CA ASP A 375 24.51 36.43 30.16
C ASP A 375 25.39 35.42 30.88
N VAL A 376 24.77 34.44 31.55
CA VAL A 376 25.45 33.46 32.39
C VAL A 376 24.93 32.05 32.13
N TYR A 377 25.83 31.08 32.03
CA TYR A 377 25.48 29.66 31.98
C TYR A 377 26.04 28.90 33.17
N LYS A 378 25.17 28.35 33.99
CA LYS A 378 25.53 27.43 35.06
C LYS A 378 25.45 25.99 34.58
N GLN A 379 26.61 25.35 34.43
CA GLN A 379 26.66 23.94 34.03
C GLN A 379 26.00 23.05 35.11
N PRO A 380 25.21 22.05 34.70
CA PRO A 380 24.60 21.12 35.65
C PRO A 380 25.68 20.32 36.41
N SER A 381 25.49 20.14 37.70
CA SER A 381 26.43 19.40 38.55
C SER A 381 26.32 17.87 38.46
N SER A 382 25.45 17.35 37.58
CA SER A 382 25.24 15.91 37.35
C SER A 382 26.21 15.34 36.30
N ASN A 383 26.48 14.05 36.35
CA ASN A 383 27.23 13.35 35.31
C ASN A 383 26.47 13.22 33.97
N THR A 384 25.32 13.87 33.83
CA THR A 384 24.51 13.87 32.61
C THR A 384 25.17 14.76 31.58
N VAL A 385 25.51 14.22 30.41
CA VAL A 385 26.06 14.99 29.30
C VAL A 385 24.89 15.58 28.51
N ILE A 386 24.57 16.84 28.77
CA ILE A 386 23.60 17.62 27.98
C ILE A 386 24.39 18.43 26.94
N GLN A 387 24.05 18.29 25.69
CA GLN A 387 24.59 19.15 24.63
C GLN A 387 23.84 20.48 24.64
N VAL A 388 24.51 21.55 25.01
CA VAL A 388 23.95 22.90 25.04
C VAL A 388 24.63 23.77 24.00
N ILE A 389 23.84 24.52 23.22
CA ILE A 389 24.38 25.48 22.23
C ILE A 389 23.88 26.89 22.60
N LEU A 390 24.84 27.80 22.83
CA LEU A 390 24.62 29.18 23.23
C LEU A 390 25.29 30.18 22.26
N ALA A 391 25.68 29.75 21.05
CA ALA A 391 26.28 30.67 20.09
C ALA A 391 25.42 31.92 19.91
N ASP A 392 26.09 33.07 19.72
CA ASP A 392 25.46 34.38 19.55
C ASP A 392 24.61 34.86 20.77
N ASN A 393 24.98 34.39 21.97
CA ASN A 393 24.53 34.99 23.25
C ASN A 393 25.64 35.84 23.91
N PRO A 394 25.33 36.78 24.78
CA PRO A 394 26.33 37.57 25.52
C PRO A 394 27.37 36.72 26.24
N VAL A 395 26.98 35.59 26.85
CA VAL A 395 27.90 34.62 27.49
C VAL A 395 29.00 34.08 26.57
N CYS A 396 28.85 34.21 25.26
CA CYS A 396 29.81 33.74 24.25
C CYS A 396 30.61 34.87 23.58
N GLN A 397 30.47 36.13 24.06
CA GLN A 397 31.15 37.29 23.48
C GLN A 397 32.49 37.61 24.16
N GLU A 398 32.88 36.89 25.21
CA GLU A 398 34.17 37.11 25.89
C GLU A 398 35.35 36.73 24.97
N GLU A 399 36.40 37.60 24.96
CA GLU A 399 37.63 37.35 24.22
C GLU A 399 38.45 36.23 24.90
N GLY A 400 38.69 35.14 24.17
CA GLY A 400 39.49 34.00 24.65
C GLY A 400 39.12 32.68 23.99
N ASN A 401 39.54 31.56 24.61
CA ASN A 401 39.12 30.23 24.19
C ASN A 401 37.60 30.06 24.37
N LYS A 402 36.87 30.02 23.27
CA LYS A 402 35.41 29.83 23.31
C LYS A 402 35.07 28.44 23.85
N PRO A 403 34.23 28.34 24.87
CA PRO A 403 33.72 27.06 25.37
C PRO A 403 32.93 26.30 24.26
N ASN A 404 32.87 24.99 24.35
CA ASN A 404 32.18 24.14 23.37
C ASN A 404 30.72 24.53 23.13
N TYR A 405 30.01 25.02 24.14
CA TYR A 405 28.63 25.45 24.01
C TYR A 405 28.46 26.76 23.20
N CYS A 406 29.56 27.45 22.86
CA CYS A 406 29.56 28.62 21.98
C CYS A 406 29.83 28.30 20.52
N SER A 407 29.94 27.04 20.17
CA SER A 407 30.17 26.59 18.80
C SER A 407 28.96 25.88 18.23
N GLU A 408 28.62 26.16 16.99
CA GLU A 408 27.66 25.33 16.25
C GLU A 408 28.25 23.94 16.05
N ILE A 409 27.52 22.90 16.45
CA ILE A 409 27.94 21.53 16.21
C ILE A 409 27.30 21.04 14.92
N PRO A 410 28.10 20.67 13.90
CA PRO A 410 27.53 20.06 12.70
C PRO A 410 26.91 18.70 13.08
N PRO A 411 25.73 18.38 12.55
CA PRO A 411 25.11 17.07 12.78
C PRO A 411 26.00 15.98 12.16
N ASN A 412 26.67 15.19 13.00
CA ASN A 412 27.43 14.03 12.56
C ASN A 412 26.55 12.80 12.68
N THR A 413 25.91 12.38 11.60
CA THR A 413 24.99 11.26 11.58
C THR A 413 25.37 10.27 10.47
N SER A 414 26.40 9.47 10.71
CA SER A 414 26.73 8.31 9.86
C SER A 414 26.41 7.00 10.57
N TYR A 415 25.15 6.82 11.02
CA TYR A 415 24.71 5.55 11.57
C TYR A 415 24.42 4.56 10.45
N SER A 416 24.90 3.33 10.59
CA SER A 416 24.63 2.21 9.67
C SER A 416 24.56 0.92 10.45
N THR A 417 23.60 0.06 10.13
CA THR A 417 23.50 -1.30 10.67
C THR A 417 24.35 -2.31 9.90
N ILE A 418 25.02 -1.91 8.84
CA ILE A 418 25.98 -2.74 8.12
C ILE A 418 27.30 -2.72 8.90
N PRO A 419 27.83 -3.89 9.33
CA PRO A 419 29.09 -3.92 10.05
C PRO A 419 30.24 -3.32 9.23
N PRO A 420 31.08 -2.47 9.82
CA PRO A 420 32.23 -1.87 9.10
C PRO A 420 33.30 -2.90 8.71
N THR A 421 33.22 -4.13 9.24
CA THR A 421 34.11 -5.23 8.94
C THR A 421 33.78 -5.99 7.66
N CYS A 422 32.62 -5.72 7.04
CA CYS A 422 32.27 -6.36 5.77
C CYS A 422 33.24 -5.90 4.66
N THR A 423 33.71 -6.84 3.85
CA THR A 423 34.48 -6.51 2.64
C THR A 423 33.60 -5.76 1.65
N PRO A 424 34.10 -4.70 1.00
CA PRO A 424 33.36 -4.01 -0.05
C PRO A 424 32.94 -4.97 -1.16
N CYS A 425 31.71 -4.85 -1.64
CA CYS A 425 31.21 -5.63 -2.76
C CYS A 425 31.64 -5.00 -4.09
N ASP A 426 31.59 -5.79 -5.18
CA ASP A 426 31.80 -5.29 -6.54
C ASP A 426 30.76 -4.24 -6.92
N GLN A 427 31.03 -3.49 -8.02
CA GLN A 427 30.15 -2.42 -8.47
C GLN A 427 28.68 -2.84 -8.60
N GLY A 428 27.81 -2.06 -7.98
CA GLY A 428 26.35 -2.22 -8.03
C GLY A 428 25.77 -3.20 -7.01
N ARG A 429 26.61 -3.91 -6.23
CA ARG A 429 26.15 -4.74 -5.10
C ARG A 429 26.46 -4.07 -3.77
N GLU A 430 25.62 -4.33 -2.78
CA GLU A 430 25.76 -3.82 -1.42
C GLU A 430 25.98 -5.01 -0.45
N ALA A 431 26.74 -4.78 0.61
CA ALA A 431 26.91 -5.75 1.66
C ALA A 431 25.67 -5.78 2.57
N SER A 432 25.13 -6.95 2.82
CA SER A 432 24.07 -7.15 3.81
C SER A 432 24.64 -7.12 5.24
N PRO A 433 23.82 -7.04 6.29
CA PRO A 433 24.26 -7.19 7.67
C PRO A 433 25.03 -8.50 7.95
N SER A 434 24.82 -9.53 7.15
CA SER A 434 25.58 -10.80 7.20
C SER A 434 26.80 -10.82 6.26
N CYS A 435 27.22 -9.66 5.73
CA CYS A 435 28.32 -9.48 4.78
C CYS A 435 28.18 -10.25 3.46
N ARG A 436 26.96 -10.59 3.04
CA ARG A 436 26.69 -11.13 1.71
C ARG A 436 26.48 -9.99 0.71
N CYS A 437 27.11 -10.08 -0.44
CA CYS A 437 26.91 -9.13 -1.53
C CYS A 437 25.66 -9.47 -2.33
N ALA A 438 24.75 -8.50 -2.48
CA ALA A 438 23.53 -8.64 -3.26
C ALA A 438 23.09 -7.28 -3.83
N HIS A 439 22.10 -7.27 -4.70
CA HIS A 439 21.40 -6.08 -5.15
C HIS A 439 20.14 -5.87 -4.30
N PRO A 440 20.19 -5.03 -3.25
CA PRO A 440 19.02 -4.78 -2.40
C PRO A 440 17.99 -3.90 -3.11
N VAL A 441 16.75 -3.96 -2.66
CA VAL A 441 15.81 -2.85 -2.86
C VAL A 441 16.27 -1.70 -1.99
N ILE A 442 16.54 -0.56 -2.59
CA ILE A 442 16.95 0.66 -1.88
C ILE A 442 15.81 1.67 -1.97
N GLY A 443 15.54 2.32 -0.86
CA GLY A 443 14.61 3.44 -0.81
C GLY A 443 14.76 4.22 0.48
N THR A 444 14.05 5.32 0.59
CA THR A 444 14.05 6.15 1.80
C THR A 444 12.70 6.07 2.50
N LEU A 445 12.71 5.77 3.78
CA LEU A 445 11.57 5.93 4.68
C LEU A 445 11.52 7.38 5.13
N TYR A 446 10.41 8.04 4.88
CA TYR A 446 10.08 9.39 5.34
C TYR A 446 9.09 9.26 6.48
N PHE A 447 9.55 9.40 7.70
CA PHE A 447 8.66 9.44 8.86
C PHE A 447 8.17 10.88 9.05
N ARG A 448 6.87 11.08 8.91
CA ARG A 448 6.26 12.40 8.91
C ARG A 448 6.15 13.02 10.30
N SER A 449 6.30 12.19 11.35
CA SER A 449 5.98 12.59 12.70
C SER A 449 6.62 11.61 13.72
N PRO A 450 7.98 11.57 13.83
CA PRO A 450 8.63 10.71 14.81
C PRO A 450 8.50 11.29 16.22
N SER A 451 8.20 10.42 17.19
CA SER A 451 8.04 10.82 18.59
C SER A 451 9.36 10.87 19.37
N PHE A 452 10.49 10.98 18.72
CA PHE A 452 11.81 11.13 19.34
C PHE A 452 12.68 12.09 18.55
N SER A 453 13.61 12.73 19.22
CA SER A 453 14.50 13.73 18.62
C SER A 453 15.96 13.29 18.58
N GLY A 454 16.33 12.26 19.33
CA GLY A 454 17.71 11.78 19.42
C GLY A 454 18.07 10.92 18.21
N LEU A 455 18.77 11.50 17.21
CA LEU A 455 19.33 10.74 16.08
C LEU A 455 20.56 9.90 16.47
N LEU A 456 21.08 10.08 17.69
CA LEU A 456 22.24 9.37 18.20
C LEU A 456 21.88 8.07 18.92
N ASN A 457 20.61 7.85 19.25
CA ASN A 457 20.16 6.65 19.95
C ASN A 457 19.97 5.49 18.95
N SER A 458 21.00 4.64 18.83
CA SER A 458 21.00 3.47 17.94
C SER A 458 19.87 2.47 18.25
N THR A 459 19.41 2.40 19.51
CA THR A 459 18.41 1.42 19.95
C THR A 459 17.09 1.55 19.19
N ASN A 460 16.62 2.78 18.94
CA ASN A 460 15.38 3.02 18.18
C ASN A 460 15.49 2.45 16.75
N PHE A 461 16.64 2.64 16.12
CA PHE A 461 16.88 2.20 14.75
C PHE A 461 17.08 0.69 14.65
N GLU A 462 17.68 0.06 15.66
CA GLU A 462 17.76 -1.40 15.78
C GLU A 462 16.37 -2.04 15.94
N ILE A 463 15.50 -1.41 16.76
CA ILE A 463 14.10 -1.82 16.92
C ILE A 463 13.36 -1.71 15.59
N LEU A 464 13.55 -0.62 14.82
CA LEU A 464 12.94 -0.45 13.50
C LEU A 464 13.40 -1.53 12.53
N GLN A 465 14.71 -1.75 12.41
CA GLN A 465 15.29 -2.78 11.56
C GLN A 465 14.69 -4.14 11.86
N LYS A 466 14.75 -4.55 13.12
CA LYS A 466 14.21 -5.83 13.58
C LYS A 466 12.72 -5.96 13.32
N SER A 467 11.95 -4.91 13.54
CA SER A 467 10.51 -4.89 13.25
C SER A 467 10.21 -5.16 11.77
N ILE A 468 11.00 -4.60 10.84
CA ILE A 468 10.85 -4.83 9.40
C ILE A 468 11.25 -6.28 9.05
N GLU A 469 12.34 -6.78 9.59
CA GLU A 469 12.80 -8.17 9.37
C GLU A 469 11.78 -9.19 9.87
N ASP A 470 11.27 -9.02 11.09
CA ASP A 470 10.25 -9.89 11.69
C ASP A 470 8.94 -9.87 10.88
N PHE A 471 8.56 -8.70 10.34
CA PHE A 471 7.40 -8.58 9.46
C PHE A 471 7.56 -9.41 8.19
N PHE A 472 8.68 -9.27 7.45
CA PHE A 472 8.93 -10.03 6.23
C PHE A 472 9.03 -11.53 6.50
N LYS A 473 9.69 -11.91 7.59
CA LYS A 473 9.81 -13.30 8.01
C LYS A 473 8.45 -13.93 8.34
N LYS A 474 7.58 -13.20 9.06
CA LYS A 474 6.23 -13.66 9.42
C LYS A 474 5.38 -13.96 8.19
N LEU A 475 5.53 -13.17 7.13
CA LEU A 475 4.80 -13.32 5.87
C LEU A 475 5.51 -14.24 4.87
N SER A 476 6.66 -14.81 5.22
CA SER A 476 7.47 -15.66 4.34
C SER A 476 7.84 -14.97 3.02
N TYR A 477 8.11 -13.66 3.07
CA TYR A 477 8.58 -12.91 1.91
C TYR A 477 10.02 -13.31 1.56
N PRO A 478 10.44 -13.18 0.30
CA PRO A 478 11.77 -13.60 -0.15
C PRO A 478 12.87 -12.60 0.28
N VAL A 479 12.89 -12.22 1.57
CA VAL A 479 13.81 -11.27 2.17
C VAL A 479 14.74 -12.00 3.15
N ASP A 480 16.04 -11.78 2.99
CA ASP A 480 17.09 -12.32 3.85
C ASP A 480 17.31 -11.47 5.10
N SER A 481 17.53 -10.20 4.87
CA SER A 481 17.87 -9.22 5.92
C SER A 481 17.54 -7.80 5.46
N VAL A 482 17.59 -6.88 6.40
CA VAL A 482 17.33 -5.46 6.17
C VAL A 482 18.47 -4.64 6.77
N ALA A 483 18.92 -3.61 6.08
CA ALA A 483 19.86 -2.64 6.64
C ALA A 483 19.28 -1.23 6.63
N ILE A 484 19.72 -0.44 7.59
CA ILE A 484 19.38 0.97 7.76
C ILE A 484 20.66 1.78 7.71
N ARG A 485 20.65 2.90 6.98
CA ARG A 485 21.77 3.85 6.94
C ARG A 485 21.31 5.27 6.68
N ASN A 486 22.24 6.23 6.75
CA ASN A 486 22.03 7.64 6.40
C ASN A 486 20.82 8.25 7.10
N ILE A 487 20.76 8.07 8.43
CA ILE A 487 19.70 8.64 9.24
C ILE A 487 19.90 10.15 9.31
N ARG A 488 18.88 10.92 8.92
CA ARG A 488 18.94 12.37 8.87
C ARG A 488 17.58 13.00 9.10
N GLU A 489 17.55 14.17 9.69
CA GLU A 489 16.39 15.04 9.73
C GLU A 489 16.39 15.97 8.53
N ASN A 490 15.26 16.12 7.86
CA ASN A 490 15.09 17.16 6.86
C ASN A 490 14.95 18.51 7.56
N ALA A 491 15.89 19.41 7.33
CA ALA A 491 15.93 20.71 7.98
C ALA A 491 14.69 21.60 7.68
N THR A 492 13.97 21.33 6.59
CA THR A 492 12.83 22.15 6.17
C THR A 492 11.52 21.74 6.84
N ASP A 493 11.27 20.45 6.98
CA ASP A 493 9.98 19.92 7.42
C ASP A 493 10.07 18.97 8.61
N HIS A 494 11.25 18.89 9.22
CA HIS A 494 11.54 18.09 10.40
C HIS A 494 11.12 16.62 10.29
N GLN A 495 11.10 16.09 9.05
CA GLN A 495 10.85 14.68 8.82
C GLN A 495 12.12 13.88 9.04
N LEU A 496 11.98 12.72 9.66
CA LEU A 496 13.08 11.77 9.79
C LEU A 496 13.19 10.94 8.50
N LEU A 497 14.37 10.97 7.90
CA LEU A 497 14.71 10.24 6.70
C LEU A 497 15.67 9.12 7.03
N ILE A 498 15.34 7.91 6.59
CA ILE A 498 16.16 6.71 6.81
C ILE A 498 16.29 5.97 5.50
N ASP A 499 17.50 5.75 5.03
CA ASP A 499 17.71 4.91 3.86
C ASP A 499 17.63 3.44 4.28
N LEU A 500 16.71 2.72 3.64
CA LEU A 500 16.41 1.31 3.86
C LEU A 500 16.95 0.48 2.71
N LEU A 501 17.63 -0.61 3.04
CA LEU A 501 18.10 -1.62 2.10
C LEU A 501 17.44 -2.94 2.47
N VAL A 502 16.72 -3.56 1.54
CA VAL A 502 16.07 -4.86 1.71
C VAL A 502 16.78 -5.88 0.83
N PHE A 503 17.37 -6.92 1.42
CA PHE A 503 18.20 -7.90 0.72
C PHE A 503 17.42 -9.16 0.34
N PRO A 504 17.64 -9.71 -0.87
CA PRO A 504 16.93 -10.90 -1.34
C PRO A 504 17.41 -12.18 -0.65
N LEU A 505 16.45 -13.10 -0.37
CA LEU A 505 16.74 -14.40 0.24
C LEU A 505 17.31 -15.38 -0.79
N GLY A 506 18.51 -15.93 -0.51
CA GLY A 506 19.11 -17.04 -1.26
C GLY A 506 19.54 -16.71 -2.69
N ARG A 507 19.47 -15.44 -3.11
CA ARG A 507 19.82 -14.96 -4.46
C ARG A 507 20.61 -13.66 -4.38
N GLU A 508 21.24 -13.26 -5.47
CA GLU A 508 21.93 -11.96 -5.56
C GLU A 508 20.96 -10.81 -5.88
N SER A 509 19.79 -11.09 -6.44
CA SER A 509 18.79 -10.09 -6.84
C SER A 509 17.37 -10.59 -6.62
N PHE A 510 16.41 -9.68 -6.49
CA PHE A 510 14.99 -10.03 -6.51
C PHE A 510 14.54 -10.41 -7.92
N ASN A 511 13.59 -11.33 -8.02
CA ASN A 511 12.76 -11.45 -9.22
C ASN A 511 11.57 -10.47 -9.15
N GLU A 512 10.88 -10.28 -10.26
CA GLU A 512 9.75 -9.34 -10.35
C GLU A 512 8.65 -9.61 -9.30
N SER A 513 8.32 -10.89 -9.04
CA SER A 513 7.32 -11.25 -8.03
C SER A 513 7.74 -10.89 -6.61
N GLY A 514 8.99 -11.17 -6.24
CA GLY A 514 9.54 -10.80 -4.94
C GLY A 514 9.61 -9.29 -4.75
N MET A 515 9.97 -8.57 -5.81
CA MET A 515 9.97 -7.10 -5.83
C MET A 515 8.57 -6.55 -5.60
N SER A 516 7.57 -7.03 -6.33
CA SER A 516 6.17 -6.61 -6.16
C SER A 516 5.68 -6.81 -4.72
N LEU A 517 5.97 -7.95 -4.10
CA LEU A 517 5.59 -8.23 -2.71
C LEU A 517 6.23 -7.26 -1.71
N VAL A 518 7.55 -7.01 -1.84
CA VAL A 518 8.28 -6.10 -0.94
C VAL A 518 7.73 -4.67 -1.06
N ASN A 519 7.52 -4.19 -2.27
CA ASN A 519 6.99 -2.83 -2.48
C ASN A 519 5.55 -2.70 -2.01
N PHE A 520 4.69 -3.70 -2.25
CA PHE A 520 3.31 -3.70 -1.77
C PHE A 520 3.22 -3.61 -0.25
N ALA A 521 4.15 -4.22 0.49
CA ALA A 521 4.18 -4.14 1.95
C ALA A 521 4.27 -2.70 2.46
N PHE A 522 5.03 -1.85 1.76
CA PHE A 522 5.21 -0.45 2.13
C PHE A 522 4.15 0.47 1.50
N SER A 523 3.81 0.28 0.23
CA SER A 523 2.85 1.13 -0.50
C SER A 523 1.43 1.01 0.05
N ASN A 524 1.01 -0.20 0.40
CA ASN A 524 -0.30 -0.48 1.01
C ASN A 524 -0.30 -0.32 2.54
N GLN A 525 0.79 0.21 3.12
CA GLN A 525 0.92 0.38 4.58
C GLN A 525 0.62 -0.91 5.37
N THR A 526 0.90 -2.09 4.79
CA THR A 526 0.72 -3.38 5.47
C THR A 526 1.76 -3.55 6.58
N TYR A 527 2.99 -3.10 6.34
CA TYR A 527 3.97 -2.93 7.40
C TYR A 527 3.57 -1.74 8.28
N LYS A 528 3.57 -1.94 9.58
CA LYS A 528 3.36 -0.90 10.59
C LYS A 528 4.63 -0.76 11.42
N PRO A 529 5.29 0.39 11.38
CA PRO A 529 6.48 0.63 12.20
C PRO A 529 6.12 0.66 13.69
N PRO A 530 7.10 0.54 14.60
CA PRO A 530 6.90 0.85 16.00
C PRO A 530 6.31 2.26 16.15
N HIS A 531 5.38 2.44 17.09
CA HIS A 531 4.56 3.64 17.19
C HIS A 531 5.38 4.94 17.31
N ILE A 532 6.59 4.85 17.89
CA ILE A 532 7.50 5.99 18.05
C ILE A 532 7.97 6.62 16.73
N PHE A 533 7.85 5.91 15.61
CA PHE A 533 8.20 6.44 14.29
C PHE A 533 7.04 7.18 13.61
N GLY A 534 5.81 6.99 14.07
CA GLY A 534 4.64 7.63 13.47
C GLY A 534 4.34 7.19 12.03
N PRO A 535 3.53 7.97 11.31
CA PRO A 535 3.17 7.68 9.92
C PRO A 535 4.37 7.87 8.99
N TYR A 536 4.50 6.97 8.03
CA TYR A 536 5.62 7.00 7.09
C TYR A 536 5.17 6.94 5.63
N VAL A 537 6.08 7.33 4.74
CA VAL A 537 6.03 7.04 3.31
C VAL A 537 7.36 6.39 2.95
N PHE A 538 7.31 5.30 2.21
CA PHE A 538 8.49 4.71 1.59
C PHE A 538 8.60 5.26 0.17
N ARG A 539 9.78 5.69 -0.24
CA ARG A 539 10.08 6.08 -1.61
C ARG A 539 11.16 5.14 -2.14
N ALA A 540 10.74 4.16 -2.92
CA ALA A 540 11.66 3.22 -3.52
C ALA A 540 12.45 3.87 -4.67
N ASN A 541 13.72 3.52 -4.76
CA ASN A 541 14.53 3.82 -5.93
C ASN A 541 14.20 2.81 -7.04
N PRO A 542 14.32 3.19 -8.33
CA PRO A 542 14.14 2.26 -9.45
C PRO A 542 15.07 1.04 -9.32
N TYR A 543 14.51 -0.16 -9.51
CA TYR A 543 15.25 -1.41 -9.41
C TYR A 543 15.45 -2.02 -10.80
N ASN A 544 16.70 -2.16 -11.25
CA ASN A 544 17.03 -2.59 -12.62
C ASN A 544 17.78 -3.94 -12.67
N GLN A 545 17.98 -4.59 -11.52
CA GLN A 545 18.84 -5.76 -11.38
C GLN A 545 18.01 -7.02 -11.08
N PHE A 546 16.93 -7.23 -11.83
CA PHE A 546 16.12 -8.44 -11.64
C PHE A 546 16.98 -9.68 -11.92
N SER A 547 16.96 -10.64 -10.99
CA SER A 547 17.38 -11.98 -11.33
C SER A 547 16.43 -12.45 -12.42
N ASP A 548 16.96 -12.87 -13.55
CA ASP A 548 16.19 -13.64 -14.52
C ASP A 548 15.41 -14.66 -13.70
N ALA A 549 14.08 -14.67 -13.86
CA ALA A 549 13.25 -15.76 -13.37
C ALA A 549 13.93 -16.99 -13.89
N GLY A 550 14.70 -17.66 -12.98
CA GLY A 550 15.74 -18.60 -13.36
C GLY A 550 15.30 -19.26 -14.61
N GLY A 551 15.97 -18.94 -15.69
CA GLY A 551 15.73 -19.66 -16.91
C GLY A 551 15.81 -21.12 -16.52
N SER A 552 14.69 -21.70 -16.07
CA SER A 552 14.44 -23.00 -16.55
C SER A 552 14.59 -22.71 -18.03
N SER A 553 15.77 -22.98 -18.59
CA SER A 553 15.77 -23.48 -19.93
C SER A 553 14.53 -24.34 -19.87
N SER A 554 13.42 -23.85 -20.45
CA SER A 554 12.36 -24.72 -20.81
C SER A 554 13.15 -25.66 -21.71
N SER A 555 13.80 -26.61 -21.03
CA SER A 555 14.22 -27.78 -21.73
C SER A 555 12.91 -28.10 -22.40
N ASN A 556 12.93 -28.10 -23.72
CA ASN A 556 11.83 -28.62 -24.54
C ASN A 556 11.46 -30.02 -24.06
N MET A 557 11.94 -30.41 -22.88
CA MET A 557 11.71 -31.67 -22.19
C MET A 557 10.21 -31.90 -21.96
N GLY A 558 9.41 -30.89 -21.61
CA GLY A 558 7.95 -31.03 -21.53
C GLY A 558 7.35 -31.18 -22.93
N ILE A 559 7.83 -30.43 -23.91
CA ILE A 559 7.43 -30.58 -25.34
C ILE A 559 8.00 -31.89 -25.91
N ILE A 560 9.25 -32.24 -25.60
CA ILE A 560 9.88 -33.49 -26.02
C ILE A 560 9.20 -34.70 -25.36
N ILE A 561 8.90 -34.65 -24.06
CA ILE A 561 8.14 -35.71 -23.37
C ILE A 561 6.71 -35.75 -23.88
N GLY A 562 6.03 -34.65 -24.09
CA GLY A 562 4.68 -34.59 -24.68
C GLY A 562 4.66 -35.10 -26.10
N ALA A 563 5.62 -34.75 -26.95
CA ALA A 563 5.77 -35.27 -28.31
C ALA A 563 6.15 -36.77 -28.32
N ALA A 564 7.02 -37.22 -27.42
CA ALA A 564 7.38 -38.64 -27.30
C ALA A 564 6.21 -39.47 -26.78
N VAL A 565 5.46 -39.03 -25.78
CA VAL A 565 4.26 -39.72 -25.31
C VAL A 565 3.17 -39.70 -26.38
N GLY A 566 2.96 -38.58 -27.06
CA GLY A 566 2.04 -38.48 -28.19
C GLY A 566 2.39 -39.43 -29.34
N ALA A 567 3.66 -39.54 -29.69
CA ALA A 567 4.14 -40.47 -30.72
C ALA A 567 3.95 -41.95 -30.30
N VAL A 568 4.21 -42.31 -29.06
CA VAL A 568 3.99 -43.67 -28.53
C VAL A 568 2.50 -44.01 -28.50
N VAL A 569 1.62 -43.09 -28.10
CA VAL A 569 0.16 -43.28 -28.13
C VAL A 569 -0.33 -43.43 -29.55
N LEU A 570 0.17 -42.63 -30.49
CA LEU A 570 -0.17 -42.74 -31.91
C LEU A 570 0.27 -44.08 -32.49
N LEU A 571 1.48 -44.57 -32.20
CA LEU A 571 1.97 -45.86 -32.58
C LEU A 571 1.14 -47.02 -32.01
N LEU A 572 0.73 -46.91 -30.74
CA LEU A 572 -0.17 -47.89 -30.13
C LEU A 572 -1.55 -47.90 -30.78
N LEU A 573 -2.10 -46.75 -31.14
CA LEU A 573 -3.36 -46.67 -31.87
C LEU A 573 -3.27 -47.24 -33.27
N LEU A 574 -2.17 -46.98 -34.00
CA LEU A 574 -1.91 -47.53 -35.33
C LEU A 574 -1.69 -49.05 -35.29
N THR A 575 -0.99 -49.57 -34.27
CA THR A 575 -0.83 -51.01 -34.09
C THR A 575 -2.13 -51.71 -33.74
N LEU A 576 -2.97 -51.11 -32.87
CA LEU A 576 -4.30 -51.60 -32.54
C LEU A 576 -5.23 -51.57 -33.77
N ALA A 577 -5.20 -50.51 -34.56
CA ALA A 577 -5.94 -50.40 -35.81
C ALA A 577 -5.45 -51.42 -36.84
N GLY A 578 -4.13 -51.64 -36.97
CA GLY A 578 -3.53 -52.66 -37.80
C GLY A 578 -3.94 -54.10 -37.41
N VAL A 579 -3.86 -54.41 -36.11
CA VAL A 579 -4.32 -55.71 -35.57
C VAL A 579 -5.83 -55.89 -35.77
N TYR A 580 -6.61 -54.83 -35.61
CA TYR A 580 -8.06 -54.87 -35.88
C TYR A 580 -8.34 -55.14 -37.39
N ALA A 581 -7.65 -54.43 -38.28
CA ALA A 581 -7.77 -54.61 -39.70
C ALA A 581 -7.35 -56.06 -40.16
N LEU A 582 -6.25 -56.56 -39.58
CA LEU A 582 -5.81 -57.95 -39.84
C LEU A 582 -6.81 -58.98 -39.28
N ARG A 583 -7.43 -58.74 -38.13
CA ARG A 583 -8.50 -59.56 -37.57
C ARG A 583 -9.77 -59.51 -38.44
N GLN A 584 -10.13 -58.36 -38.95
CA GLN A 584 -11.23 -58.19 -39.91
C GLN A 584 -10.95 -58.94 -41.23
N ARG A 585 -9.72 -58.80 -41.75
CA ARG A 585 -9.29 -59.54 -42.99
C ARG A 585 -9.35 -61.05 -42.78
N LYS A 586 -8.82 -61.57 -41.65
CA LYS A 586 -8.94 -63.02 -41.31
C LYS A 586 -10.39 -63.48 -41.09
N ARG A 587 -11.30 -62.57 -40.70
CA ARG A 587 -12.74 -62.89 -40.60
C ARG A 587 -13.40 -62.88 -41.97
N ALA A 588 -13.00 -61.99 -42.88
CA ALA A 588 -13.46 -61.96 -44.25
C ALA A 588 -12.98 -63.21 -45.04
N ASP A 589 -11.69 -63.58 -44.88
CA ASP A 589 -11.12 -64.77 -45.48
C ASP A 589 -11.77 -66.08 -44.98
N ARG A 590 -12.20 -66.15 -43.71
CA ARG A 590 -12.98 -67.27 -43.13
C ARG A 590 -14.44 -67.32 -43.59
N ALA A 591 -14.99 -66.19 -44.02
CA ALA A 591 -16.38 -66.11 -44.50
C ALA A 591 -16.46 -66.51 -45.99
N THR A 592 -15.34 -66.51 -46.72
CA THR A 592 -15.27 -66.94 -48.17
C THR A 592 -15.05 -68.45 -48.34
N ASP A 593 -14.60 -69.16 -47.30
CA ASP A 593 -14.31 -70.57 -47.31
C ASP A 593 -15.43 -71.50 -46.76
N GLN A 594 -16.57 -70.96 -46.38
CA GLN A 594 -17.77 -71.75 -46.04
C GLN A 594 -18.75 -71.72 -47.20
N ASN A 595 -18.47 -72.58 -48.17
CA ASN A 595 -19.48 -73.03 -49.08
C ASN A 595 -20.74 -73.51 -48.34
N ASN A 596 -21.79 -72.82 -48.58
CA ASN A 596 -23.19 -73.00 -48.36
C ASN A 596 -23.66 -74.43 -47.99
N PRO A 597 -23.86 -74.80 -46.70
CA PRO A 597 -24.49 -76.08 -46.38
C PRO A 597 -25.98 -75.96 -46.02
N PHE A 598 -26.62 -74.84 -46.19
CA PHE A 598 -28.05 -74.65 -45.79
C PHE A 598 -28.98 -74.34 -46.94
N ALA A 599 -28.70 -74.94 -48.13
CA ALA A 599 -29.65 -74.97 -49.24
C ALA A 599 -30.68 -76.06 -49.13
N LYS A 600 -31.07 -76.52 -47.93
CA LYS A 600 -32.18 -77.43 -47.70
C LYS A 600 -32.67 -77.34 -46.26
N TRP A 601 -33.57 -76.45 -46.00
CA TRP A 601 -34.61 -76.68 -45.05
C TRP A 601 -35.87 -75.89 -45.40
N ASN A 602 -36.78 -76.63 -45.98
CA ASN A 602 -38.17 -76.21 -46.19
C ASN A 602 -38.92 -76.17 -44.87
N THR A 603 -39.63 -75.11 -44.75
CA THR A 603 -40.93 -74.98 -44.13
C THR A 603 -41.43 -76.09 -43.22
N SER A 604 -41.59 -75.77 -41.93
CA SER A 604 -42.85 -76.11 -41.22
C SER A 604 -42.96 -75.33 -39.92
N LYS A 605 -44.15 -74.86 -39.74
CA LYS A 605 -44.74 -74.12 -38.61
C LYS A 605 -44.35 -74.68 -37.27
N SER A 606 -44.07 -73.79 -36.29
CA SER A 606 -44.86 -73.77 -35.04
C SER A 606 -44.44 -72.62 -34.18
N SER A 607 -45.44 -71.87 -33.82
CA SER A 607 -45.48 -70.87 -32.79
C SER A 607 -45.04 -71.40 -31.40
N ILE A 608 -44.22 -70.64 -30.68
CA ILE A 608 -44.16 -70.71 -29.21
C ILE A 608 -44.32 -69.32 -28.68
N ASP A 609 -45.42 -69.13 -27.92
CA ASP A 609 -45.91 -67.97 -27.27
C ASP A 609 -44.90 -67.41 -26.24
N ALA A 610 -44.72 -66.10 -26.28
CA ALA A 610 -44.25 -65.32 -25.14
C ALA A 610 -45.43 -65.20 -24.12
N PRO A 611 -45.20 -65.27 -22.82
CA PRO A 611 -46.27 -65.19 -21.84
C PRO A 611 -46.95 -63.83 -21.90
N GLN A 612 -48.26 -63.82 -22.15
CA GLN A 612 -49.11 -62.64 -22.07
C GLN A 612 -49.36 -62.34 -20.61
N LEU A 613 -48.87 -61.16 -20.15
CA LEU A 613 -49.35 -60.52 -18.92
C LEU A 613 -50.77 -60.03 -19.18
N MET A 614 -51.75 -60.65 -18.51
CA MET A 614 -53.17 -60.26 -18.56
C MET A 614 -53.29 -58.78 -18.15
N GLY A 615 -53.79 -57.92 -19.04
CA GLY A 615 -54.22 -56.59 -18.77
C GLY A 615 -53.28 -55.44 -19.20
N ALA A 616 -52.11 -55.74 -19.73
CA ALA A 616 -51.22 -54.69 -20.23
C ALA A 616 -51.22 -54.63 -21.77
N LYS A 617 -51.57 -53.51 -22.35
CA LYS A 617 -51.49 -53.23 -23.77
C LYS A 617 -50.18 -52.48 -24.03
N ALA A 618 -49.34 -53.02 -24.87
CA ALA A 618 -48.13 -52.34 -25.34
C ALA A 618 -48.50 -51.32 -26.40
N PHE A 619 -48.04 -50.09 -26.19
CA PHE A 619 -48.17 -49.00 -27.17
C PHE A 619 -46.83 -48.73 -27.81
N THR A 620 -46.82 -48.42 -29.10
CA THR A 620 -45.65 -47.92 -29.79
C THR A 620 -45.40 -46.46 -29.42
N PHE A 621 -44.17 -45.97 -29.54
CA PHE A 621 -43.81 -44.57 -29.24
C PHE A 621 -44.64 -43.56 -30.07
N GLU A 622 -44.96 -43.90 -31.32
CA GLU A 622 -45.80 -43.09 -32.20
C GLU A 622 -47.28 -43.06 -31.75
N GLU A 623 -47.78 -44.16 -31.21
CA GLU A 623 -49.14 -44.19 -30.61
C GLU A 623 -49.20 -43.35 -29.36
N LEU A 624 -48.18 -43.47 -28.45
CA LEU A 624 -48.10 -42.63 -27.23
C LEU A 624 -48.02 -41.12 -27.60
N LYS A 625 -47.18 -40.78 -28.54
CA LYS A 625 -47.03 -39.43 -29.02
C LYS A 625 -48.35 -38.85 -29.61
N LYS A 626 -49.09 -39.66 -30.32
CA LYS A 626 -50.40 -39.30 -30.89
C LYS A 626 -51.47 -39.16 -29.84
N CYS A 627 -51.51 -40.07 -28.85
CA CYS A 627 -52.55 -40.06 -27.78
C CYS A 627 -52.31 -38.96 -26.73
N THR A 628 -51.07 -38.47 -26.56
CA THR A 628 -50.69 -37.41 -25.64
C THR A 628 -50.54 -36.03 -26.35
N GLU A 629 -50.94 -35.93 -27.59
CA GLU A 629 -50.83 -34.69 -28.39
C GLU A 629 -49.40 -34.14 -28.36
N ASN A 630 -48.44 -35.00 -28.67
CA ASN A 630 -47.00 -34.72 -28.65
C ASN A 630 -46.47 -34.36 -27.24
N PHE A 631 -46.97 -35.07 -26.20
CA PHE A 631 -46.62 -34.82 -24.79
C PHE A 631 -46.95 -33.39 -24.31
N SER A 632 -48.13 -32.91 -24.71
CA SER A 632 -48.60 -31.60 -24.30
C SER A 632 -48.78 -31.50 -22.79
N GLU A 633 -48.36 -30.39 -22.19
CA GLU A 633 -48.52 -30.11 -20.75
C GLU A 633 -49.97 -30.18 -20.25
N ALA A 634 -50.95 -30.03 -21.14
CA ALA A 634 -52.37 -30.17 -20.82
C ALA A 634 -52.77 -31.60 -20.50
N ASN A 635 -51.98 -32.59 -20.88
CA ASN A 635 -52.21 -34.02 -20.66
C ASN A 635 -51.34 -34.61 -19.52
N ASP A 636 -50.68 -33.75 -18.72
CA ASP A 636 -49.83 -34.13 -17.60
C ASP A 636 -50.71 -34.61 -16.43
N VAL A 637 -50.57 -35.87 -16.04
CA VAL A 637 -51.43 -36.53 -15.00
C VAL A 637 -50.74 -36.56 -13.64
N GLY A 638 -49.45 -36.28 -13.55
CA GLY A 638 -48.71 -36.21 -12.31
C GLY A 638 -47.19 -36.36 -12.47
N GLY A 639 -46.45 -35.91 -11.47
CA GLY A 639 -44.98 -35.97 -11.43
C GLY A 639 -44.46 -36.70 -10.22
N GLY A 640 -43.46 -37.55 -10.38
CA GLY A 640 -42.74 -38.22 -9.31
C GLY A 640 -41.24 -38.13 -9.48
N GLY A 641 -40.44 -38.68 -8.56
CA GLY A 641 -38.97 -38.57 -8.52
C GLY A 641 -38.20 -39.06 -9.76
N TYR A 642 -38.89 -39.59 -10.81
CA TYR A 642 -38.30 -40.09 -12.03
C TYR A 642 -38.83 -39.45 -13.32
N GLY A 643 -39.68 -38.42 -13.19
CA GLY A 643 -40.21 -37.66 -14.32
C GLY A 643 -41.69 -37.33 -14.22
N LYS A 644 -42.20 -36.59 -15.21
CA LYS A 644 -43.63 -36.26 -15.37
C LYS A 644 -44.30 -37.35 -16.25
N VAL A 645 -45.52 -37.76 -15.90
CA VAL A 645 -46.35 -38.74 -16.65
C VAL A 645 -47.62 -38.07 -17.13
#